data_32c4def066236e8ece9ba00775619052
#
_entry.id   32c4def066236e8ece9ba00775619052
#
_cell.length_a   1.000
_cell.length_b   1.000
_cell.length_c   1.000
_cell.angle_alpha   90.00
_cell.angle_beta   90.00
_cell.angle_gamma   90.00
#
_symmetry.space_group_name_H-M   'P 1'
#
loop_
_entity.id
_entity.type
_entity.pdbx_description
1 polymer ?
#
loop_
_entity_poly.entity_id
_entity_poly.type
_entity_poly.pdbx_seq_one_letter_code
_entity_poly.pdbx_strand_id
1 'polypeptide(L)'
;MNNKDLMNHAADNIRLLAVSMVEKAKSGHPGGAMGGADFINVLFSEFLVFDPDQPTWEGRDRFYLDPGHMSPMLYSALALQGKYTIDDLKTFRQWGTVCPGHPERDIIHGIENTSGPLGQGHTYAVGAAIAEKFLEARLGSTMMQHKIYAYISDGGVQEEISQGAGRIAGLFKLNNLIMFYDANEIQLSTECDVVMRENTRMKYESWGWNVLEINGNDPDEIRAALILANKEEQRPTLIIGHTIMAKGARKEDGSSYERSVKTHGAPLGGGAYENTVKNLGGDLNDPFVVFDDVKELYEKRNAELREVVKERHAAETEWRKANPEKAEQMDAWFSGDAPKVDWSALVQKRDVATRVASANCLGVLAEQVPNMVCSSADLCNSDKTDGFLKKTHELAPDDFTGAFFQAGVSELTMACVCIGMYLHGGVIPACGTFFVFSDYMKPAIRMAALMRVPIKFVWSHDAFRVGEDGPTHEPVEQEAQIRLMEKLKNHKGQDSVRVFRPADADETTVCWQMANENMDTPTAMICSRQNVNSLPEGTDYSQVRKGAYIVKDDPNYDVILLASGSEVSTLLAGAELLNADGIKTRIVSVPSEGLFRTQSKEYQESVLPKGAKIFGMTAGLPVTLQSLVGVEGMVYGLESFGFSAPYKVLDEKLGFNAENVFKQVKNYLSK
;
A
#
# COMPACT_ATOMS: atom_id res chain seq x y z
N MET A 1 -23.43 -17.14 25.17
CA MET A 1 -23.95 -16.57 23.92
C MET A 1 -25.13 -15.68 24.26
N ASN A 2 -25.17 -14.51 23.65
CA ASN A 2 -26.23 -13.53 23.88
C ASN A 2 -27.50 -13.96 23.14
N ASN A 3 -28.69 -13.55 23.66
CA ASN A 3 -29.95 -13.91 23.02
C ASN A 3 -30.19 -13.10 21.73
N LYS A 4 -31.02 -13.62 20.84
CA LYS A 4 -31.26 -13.04 19.51
C LYS A 4 -31.86 -11.65 19.57
N ASP A 5 -32.75 -11.38 20.54
CA ASP A 5 -33.42 -10.08 20.65
C ASP A 5 -32.44 -8.98 21.03
N LEU A 6 -31.53 -9.24 21.99
CA LEU A 6 -30.47 -8.32 22.35
C LEU A 6 -29.51 -8.07 21.15
N MET A 7 -29.16 -9.11 20.41
CA MET A 7 -28.28 -8.96 19.24
C MET A 7 -28.93 -8.14 18.12
N ASN A 8 -30.22 -8.33 17.87
CA ASN A 8 -30.97 -7.50 16.92
C ASN A 8 -31.05 -6.04 17.40
N HIS A 9 -31.32 -5.80 18.69
CA HIS A 9 -31.38 -4.47 19.27
C HIS A 9 -30.02 -3.76 19.19
N ALA A 10 -28.93 -4.45 19.43
CA ALA A 10 -27.58 -3.90 19.28
C ALA A 10 -27.27 -3.57 17.80
N ALA A 11 -27.68 -4.40 16.85
CA ALA A 11 -27.55 -4.06 15.43
C ALA A 11 -28.42 -2.85 15.04
N ASP A 12 -29.61 -2.69 15.63
CA ASP A 12 -30.45 -1.51 15.40
C ASP A 12 -29.83 -0.26 16.00
N ASN A 13 -29.11 -0.36 17.13
CA ASN A 13 -28.34 0.77 17.67
C ASN A 13 -27.20 1.19 16.73
N ILE A 14 -26.47 0.24 16.11
CA ILE A 14 -25.45 0.54 15.08
C ILE A 14 -26.11 1.24 13.89
N ARG A 15 -27.27 0.77 13.41
CA ARG A 15 -28.04 1.40 12.32
C ARG A 15 -28.45 2.83 12.67
N LEU A 16 -28.93 3.05 13.89
CA LEU A 16 -29.34 4.34 14.38
C LEU A 16 -28.17 5.34 14.38
N LEU A 17 -27.04 4.95 14.95
CA LEU A 17 -25.83 5.79 14.96
C LEU A 17 -25.34 6.07 13.54
N ALA A 18 -25.32 5.06 12.66
CA ALA A 18 -24.87 5.19 11.28
C ALA A 18 -25.72 6.16 10.46
N VAL A 19 -27.05 6.00 10.52
CA VAL A 19 -27.96 6.89 9.78
C VAL A 19 -27.92 8.30 10.35
N SER A 20 -27.74 8.47 11.67
CA SER A 20 -27.66 9.77 12.34
C SER A 20 -26.37 10.52 12.00
N MET A 21 -25.23 9.82 11.89
CA MET A 21 -23.97 10.41 11.38
C MET A 21 -24.17 10.96 9.97
N VAL A 22 -24.72 10.15 9.06
CA VAL A 22 -24.94 10.53 7.66
C VAL A 22 -25.92 11.69 7.55
N GLU A 23 -27.02 11.67 8.32
CA GLU A 23 -28.01 12.75 8.32
C GLU A 23 -27.45 14.06 8.85
N LYS A 24 -26.69 14.00 9.96
CA LYS A 24 -26.04 15.19 10.56
C LYS A 24 -25.01 15.80 9.59
N ALA A 25 -24.22 14.97 8.92
CA ALA A 25 -23.22 15.42 7.93
C ALA A 25 -23.84 15.89 6.61
N LYS A 26 -25.11 15.59 6.34
CA LYS A 26 -25.80 15.79 5.06
C LYS A 26 -25.05 15.14 3.89
N SER A 27 -24.26 14.10 4.19
CA SER A 27 -23.40 13.41 3.24
C SER A 27 -22.98 12.05 3.79
N GLY A 28 -22.99 11.02 2.96
CA GLY A 28 -22.53 9.67 3.32
C GLY A 28 -23.39 8.57 2.73
N HIS A 29 -23.09 7.32 3.15
CA HIS A 29 -23.69 6.11 2.62
C HIS A 29 -24.36 5.32 3.76
N PRO A 30 -25.66 5.53 4.00
CA PRO A 30 -26.34 4.85 5.10
C PRO A 30 -26.70 3.39 4.77
N GLY A 31 -26.98 3.08 3.50
CA GLY A 31 -27.62 1.84 3.12
C GLY A 31 -26.83 0.57 3.45
N GLY A 32 -25.59 0.47 2.97
CA GLY A 32 -24.71 -0.65 3.27
C GLY A 32 -24.36 -0.71 4.77
N ALA A 33 -24.12 0.46 5.39
CA ALA A 33 -23.83 0.55 6.83
C ALA A 33 -24.99 -0.01 7.69
N MET A 34 -26.22 0.22 7.28
CA MET A 34 -27.41 -0.37 7.95
C MET A 34 -27.56 -1.87 7.64
N GLY A 35 -27.22 -2.29 6.41
CA GLY A 35 -27.30 -3.70 5.99
C GLY A 35 -26.35 -4.60 6.75
N GLY A 36 -25.09 -4.18 6.91
CA GLY A 36 -24.02 -4.95 7.55
C GLY A 36 -24.01 -4.91 9.08
N ALA A 37 -24.91 -4.14 9.71
CA ALA A 37 -24.90 -3.92 11.16
C ALA A 37 -25.01 -5.22 11.99
N ASP A 38 -25.73 -6.23 11.53
CA ASP A 38 -25.85 -7.50 12.24
C ASP A 38 -24.50 -8.23 12.29
N PHE A 39 -23.80 -8.33 11.13
CA PHE A 39 -22.52 -9.01 11.08
C PHE A 39 -21.48 -8.33 11.95
N ILE A 40 -21.33 -6.99 11.80
CA ILE A 40 -20.30 -6.26 12.55
C ILE A 40 -20.59 -6.34 14.06
N ASN A 41 -21.86 -6.30 14.48
CA ASN A 41 -22.25 -6.47 15.88
C ASN A 41 -21.82 -7.83 16.41
N VAL A 42 -22.18 -8.94 15.71
CA VAL A 42 -21.81 -10.28 16.16
C VAL A 42 -20.30 -10.46 16.21
N LEU A 43 -19.57 -9.98 15.16
CA LEU A 43 -18.12 -10.09 15.12
C LEU A 43 -17.47 -9.36 16.31
N PHE A 44 -17.83 -8.12 16.58
CA PHE A 44 -17.18 -7.30 17.60
C PHE A 44 -17.61 -7.69 19.03
N SER A 45 -18.88 -8.06 19.23
CA SER A 45 -19.40 -8.38 20.55
C SER A 45 -19.15 -9.82 21.01
N GLU A 46 -18.77 -10.75 20.08
CA GLU A 46 -18.64 -12.17 20.44
C GLU A 46 -17.35 -12.84 19.96
N PHE A 47 -16.72 -12.39 18.87
CA PHE A 47 -15.61 -13.12 18.24
C PHE A 47 -14.27 -12.39 18.25
N LEU A 48 -14.21 -11.17 17.71
CA LEU A 48 -12.95 -10.44 17.52
C LEU A 48 -12.20 -10.29 18.84
N VAL A 49 -10.94 -10.75 18.86
CA VAL A 49 -10.07 -10.69 20.05
C VAL A 49 -9.06 -9.56 19.89
N PHE A 50 -9.11 -8.62 20.79
CA PHE A 50 -8.18 -7.49 20.89
C PHE A 50 -8.01 -7.10 22.37
N ASP A 51 -6.97 -6.35 22.67
CA ASP A 51 -6.81 -5.77 24.00
C ASP A 51 -7.58 -4.44 24.11
N PRO A 52 -8.61 -4.35 24.94
CA PRO A 52 -9.33 -3.09 25.15
C PRO A 52 -8.45 -1.95 25.66
N ASP A 53 -7.40 -2.27 26.41
CA ASP A 53 -6.52 -1.31 27.09
C ASP A 53 -5.22 -1.03 26.32
N GLN A 54 -4.80 -1.96 25.42
CA GLN A 54 -3.62 -1.81 24.56
C GLN A 54 -3.95 -2.10 23.08
N PRO A 55 -4.49 -1.11 22.35
CA PRO A 55 -4.94 -1.32 20.95
C PRO A 55 -3.86 -1.81 19.98
N THR A 56 -2.58 -1.56 20.30
CA THR A 56 -1.43 -1.94 19.47
C THR A 56 -0.87 -3.33 19.78
N TRP A 57 -1.49 -4.08 20.70
CA TRP A 57 -1.04 -5.42 21.03
C TRP A 57 -0.88 -6.29 19.78
N GLU A 58 0.27 -6.93 19.59
CA GLU A 58 0.63 -7.66 18.39
C GLU A 58 -0.22 -8.92 18.19
N GLY A 59 -0.65 -9.57 19.29
CA GLY A 59 -1.46 -10.79 19.29
C GLY A 59 -2.96 -10.58 19.04
N ARG A 60 -3.40 -9.36 18.71
CA ARG A 60 -4.81 -9.07 18.42
C ARG A 60 -5.25 -9.65 17.07
N ASP A 61 -6.52 -10.02 16.95
CA ASP A 61 -7.16 -10.21 15.65
C ASP A 61 -7.20 -8.89 14.89
N ARG A 62 -7.24 -8.96 13.56
CA ARG A 62 -7.29 -7.75 12.70
C ARG A 62 -8.54 -7.74 11.85
N PHE A 63 -9.17 -6.59 11.73
CA PHE A 63 -10.34 -6.38 10.90
C PHE A 63 -10.06 -5.37 9.79
N TYR A 64 -10.26 -5.79 8.54
CA TYR A 64 -10.07 -4.97 7.35
C TYR A 64 -11.41 -4.65 6.70
N LEU A 65 -11.74 -3.37 6.61
CA LEU A 65 -12.93 -2.91 5.88
C LEU A 65 -12.54 -2.56 4.44
N ASP A 66 -13.09 -3.28 3.45
CA ASP A 66 -12.90 -2.95 2.03
C ASP A 66 -13.83 -1.83 1.58
N PRO A 67 -15.19 -1.90 1.77
CA PRO A 67 -16.10 -0.85 1.36
C PRO A 67 -16.02 0.36 2.30
N GLY A 68 -15.01 1.21 2.11
CA GLY A 68 -14.76 2.36 2.98
C GLY A 68 -15.95 3.31 3.12
N HIS A 69 -16.86 3.34 2.16
CA HIS A 69 -18.11 4.12 2.24
C HIS A 69 -19.05 3.60 3.36
N MET A 70 -18.87 2.37 3.84
CA MET A 70 -19.59 1.82 5.00
C MET A 70 -18.95 2.21 6.35
N SER A 71 -18.07 3.19 6.37
CA SER A 71 -17.43 3.74 7.57
C SER A 71 -18.36 4.01 8.74
N PRO A 72 -19.62 4.51 8.55
CA PRO A 72 -20.53 4.73 9.69
C PRO A 72 -20.85 3.47 10.48
N MET A 73 -20.90 2.29 9.83
CA MET A 73 -21.06 1.00 10.50
C MET A 73 -19.87 0.70 11.42
N LEU A 74 -18.65 0.84 10.89
CA LEU A 74 -17.44 0.56 11.64
C LEU A 74 -17.25 1.53 12.80
N TYR A 75 -17.42 2.83 12.57
CA TYR A 75 -17.33 3.83 13.65
C TYR A 75 -18.36 3.61 14.75
N SER A 76 -19.59 3.21 14.38
CA SER A 76 -20.62 2.87 15.36
C SER A 76 -20.21 1.68 16.23
N ALA A 77 -19.74 0.59 15.64
CA ALA A 77 -19.27 -0.58 16.37
C ALA A 77 -18.08 -0.25 17.28
N LEU A 78 -17.12 0.53 16.79
CA LEU A 78 -15.96 0.98 17.57
C LEU A 78 -16.34 1.95 18.70
N ALA A 79 -17.38 2.77 18.52
CA ALA A 79 -17.92 3.62 19.59
C ALA A 79 -18.58 2.79 20.69
N LEU A 80 -19.35 1.74 20.33
CA LEU A 80 -19.91 0.80 21.30
C LEU A 80 -18.81 0.05 22.07
N GLN A 81 -17.67 -0.20 21.44
CA GLN A 81 -16.47 -0.77 22.08
C GLN A 81 -15.70 0.24 22.96
N GLY A 82 -16.08 1.52 22.93
CA GLY A 82 -15.41 2.59 23.68
C GLY A 82 -14.14 3.13 23.02
N LYS A 83 -13.90 2.83 21.73
CA LYS A 83 -12.75 3.36 20.97
C LYS A 83 -13.01 4.77 20.42
N TYR A 84 -14.26 5.13 20.20
CA TYR A 84 -14.72 6.47 19.85
C TYR A 84 -15.74 6.96 20.88
N THR A 85 -15.80 8.25 21.09
CA THR A 85 -16.90 8.86 21.84
C THR A 85 -18.09 9.15 20.93
N ILE A 86 -19.27 9.31 21.49
CA ILE A 86 -20.45 9.73 20.72
C ILE A 86 -20.23 11.13 20.10
N ASP A 87 -19.45 11.99 20.75
CA ASP A 87 -19.15 13.31 20.19
C ASP A 87 -18.20 13.21 19.00
N ASP A 88 -17.30 12.22 18.94
CA ASP A 88 -16.50 11.94 17.74
C ASP A 88 -17.40 11.56 16.56
N LEU A 89 -18.39 10.70 16.77
CA LEU A 89 -19.35 10.32 15.73
C LEU A 89 -20.12 11.53 15.17
N LYS A 90 -20.46 12.49 16.01
CA LYS A 90 -21.14 13.74 15.61
C LYS A 90 -20.28 14.62 14.70
N THR A 91 -18.95 14.39 14.64
CA THR A 91 -18.01 15.12 13.77
C THR A 91 -17.78 14.43 12.41
N PHE A 92 -18.50 13.35 12.12
CA PHE A 92 -18.35 12.61 10.86
C PHE A 92 -18.30 13.53 9.64
N ARG A 93 -17.28 13.35 8.79
CA ARG A 93 -17.03 14.16 7.58
C ARG A 93 -16.79 15.66 7.82
N GLN A 94 -16.43 16.07 9.04
CA GLN A 94 -16.08 17.47 9.32
C GLN A 94 -14.56 17.67 9.24
N TRP A 95 -14.11 18.91 9.06
CA TRP A 95 -12.69 19.23 9.07
C TRP A 95 -12.04 18.89 10.42
N GLY A 96 -10.94 18.14 10.39
CA GLY A 96 -10.20 17.74 11.58
C GLY A 96 -10.85 16.61 12.39
N THR A 97 -11.87 15.95 11.86
CA THR A 97 -12.53 14.80 12.50
C THR A 97 -11.62 13.60 12.63
N VAL A 98 -11.84 12.78 13.66
CA VAL A 98 -11.31 11.41 13.77
C VAL A 98 -12.19 10.36 13.06
N CYS A 99 -13.35 10.78 12.52
CA CYS A 99 -14.29 9.97 11.76
C CYS A 99 -14.39 10.45 10.30
N PRO A 100 -13.33 10.35 9.48
CA PRO A 100 -13.38 10.76 8.07
C PRO A 100 -14.40 9.94 7.27
N GLY A 101 -14.79 10.45 6.10
CA GLY A 101 -15.86 9.87 5.28
C GLY A 101 -15.58 8.43 4.81
N HIS A 102 -14.33 8.08 4.63
CA HIS A 102 -13.80 6.72 4.47
C HIS A 102 -12.73 6.51 5.53
N PRO A 103 -12.60 5.35 6.16
CA PRO A 103 -11.64 5.17 7.25
C PRO A 103 -10.20 5.41 6.79
N GLU A 104 -9.45 6.13 7.60
CA GLU A 104 -8.01 6.25 7.50
C GLU A 104 -7.37 5.39 8.60
N ARG A 105 -6.23 4.78 8.30
CA ARG A 105 -5.53 3.89 9.23
C ARG A 105 -5.25 4.59 10.56
N ASP A 106 -5.83 4.05 11.63
CA ASP A 106 -5.69 4.55 13.00
C ASP A 106 -5.83 3.38 13.99
N ILE A 107 -4.70 2.74 14.28
CA ILE A 107 -4.68 1.55 15.14
C ILE A 107 -5.17 1.86 16.56
N ILE A 108 -4.95 3.07 17.05
CA ILE A 108 -5.40 3.46 18.39
C ILE A 108 -6.92 3.39 18.51
N HIS A 109 -7.63 3.75 17.45
CA HIS A 109 -9.08 3.64 17.40
C HIS A 109 -9.58 2.32 16.78
N GLY A 110 -8.67 1.40 16.39
CA GLY A 110 -9.04 0.08 15.87
C GLY A 110 -9.23 0.03 14.36
N ILE A 111 -8.70 0.99 13.61
CA ILE A 111 -8.74 1.02 12.13
C ILE A 111 -7.43 0.49 11.56
N GLU A 112 -7.44 -0.72 11.00
CA GLU A 112 -6.25 -1.39 10.49
C GLU A 112 -5.78 -0.86 9.12
N ASN A 113 -6.70 -0.38 8.28
CA ASN A 113 -6.38 0.10 6.93
C ASN A 113 -7.15 1.35 6.54
N THR A 114 -6.52 2.17 5.71
CA THR A 114 -7.24 3.18 4.95
C THR A 114 -8.03 2.50 3.85
N SER A 115 -9.32 2.78 3.75
CA SER A 115 -10.23 2.25 2.74
C SER A 115 -10.71 3.33 1.79
N GLY A 116 -11.28 2.93 0.66
CA GLY A 116 -11.85 3.83 -0.34
C GLY A 116 -11.82 3.22 -1.71
N PRO A 117 -10.65 2.95 -2.30
CA PRO A 117 -10.58 2.12 -3.50
C PRO A 117 -11.04 0.69 -3.19
N LEU A 118 -12.17 0.29 -3.75
CA LEU A 118 -12.73 -1.05 -3.59
C LEU A 118 -11.74 -2.12 -4.10
N GLY A 119 -11.78 -3.29 -3.51
CA GLY A 119 -10.88 -4.40 -3.84
C GLY A 119 -9.54 -4.37 -3.08
N GLN A 120 -9.05 -3.20 -2.67
CA GLN A 120 -7.75 -3.12 -2.02
C GLN A 120 -7.80 -3.54 -0.54
N GLY A 121 -8.88 -3.20 0.18
CA GLY A 121 -8.98 -3.46 1.62
C GLY A 121 -8.89 -4.95 1.98
N HIS A 122 -9.65 -5.80 1.30
CA HIS A 122 -9.56 -7.25 1.54
C HIS A 122 -8.29 -7.87 0.93
N THR A 123 -7.68 -7.25 -0.09
CA THR A 123 -6.37 -7.68 -0.58
C THR A 123 -5.28 -7.39 0.45
N TYR A 124 -5.39 -6.31 1.23
CA TYR A 124 -4.51 -6.09 2.40
C TYR A 124 -4.71 -7.19 3.45
N ALA A 125 -5.95 -7.64 3.68
CA ALA A 125 -6.23 -8.74 4.60
C ALA A 125 -5.55 -10.05 4.16
N VAL A 126 -5.50 -10.35 2.86
CA VAL A 126 -4.72 -11.48 2.32
C VAL A 126 -3.24 -11.34 2.65
N GLY A 127 -2.68 -10.15 2.46
CA GLY A 127 -1.29 -9.85 2.82
C GLY A 127 -1.02 -10.00 4.32
N ALA A 128 -1.93 -9.52 5.16
CA ALA A 128 -1.84 -9.67 6.60
C ALA A 128 -1.90 -11.14 7.03
N ALA A 129 -2.74 -11.95 6.39
CA ALA A 129 -2.82 -13.38 6.66
C ALA A 129 -1.54 -14.14 6.26
N ILE A 130 -0.89 -13.75 5.17
CA ILE A 130 0.43 -14.28 4.79
C ILE A 130 1.49 -13.85 5.83
N ALA A 131 1.46 -12.59 6.28
CA ALA A 131 2.41 -12.08 7.27
C ALA A 131 2.30 -12.82 8.60
N GLU A 132 1.08 -13.10 9.06
CA GLU A 132 0.86 -13.90 10.27
C GLU A 132 1.49 -15.27 10.15
N LYS A 133 1.24 -16.01 9.05
CA LYS A 133 1.84 -17.32 8.78
C LYS A 133 3.36 -17.26 8.65
N PHE A 134 3.89 -16.25 8.00
CA PHE A 134 5.33 -16.00 7.87
C PHE A 134 6.00 -15.78 9.23
N LEU A 135 5.36 -15.02 10.13
CA LEU A 135 5.84 -14.76 11.47
C LEU A 135 5.64 -15.99 12.38
N GLU A 136 4.52 -16.72 12.25
CA GLU A 136 4.29 -17.99 12.95
C GLU A 136 5.40 -19.00 12.68
N ALA A 137 5.83 -19.14 11.43
CA ALA A 137 6.92 -20.05 11.04
C ALA A 137 8.27 -19.70 11.72
N ARG A 138 8.47 -18.45 12.11
CA ARG A 138 9.71 -17.95 12.75
C ARG A 138 9.62 -17.88 14.26
N LEU A 139 8.54 -17.36 14.77
CA LEU A 139 8.33 -17.09 16.20
C LEU A 139 7.60 -18.25 16.91
N GLY A 140 6.76 -18.97 16.19
CA GLY A 140 5.93 -20.05 16.72
C GLY A 140 4.49 -19.60 17.01
N SER A 141 3.59 -20.57 17.09
CA SER A 141 2.15 -20.35 17.22
C SER A 141 1.73 -19.69 18.53
N THR A 142 2.51 -19.81 19.62
CA THR A 142 2.17 -19.14 20.88
C THR A 142 2.07 -17.62 20.72
N MET A 143 2.88 -17.04 19.82
CA MET A 143 2.91 -15.60 19.60
C MET A 143 2.01 -15.15 18.44
N MET A 144 1.76 -16.04 17.47
CA MET A 144 1.06 -15.74 16.21
C MET A 144 -0.17 -16.65 16.04
N GLN A 145 -1.16 -16.52 16.92
CA GLN A 145 -2.42 -17.28 16.87
C GLN A 145 -3.62 -16.34 16.78
N HIS A 146 -3.67 -15.50 15.77
CA HIS A 146 -4.79 -14.58 15.61
C HIS A 146 -5.40 -14.72 14.23
N LYS A 147 -6.64 -14.28 14.12
CA LYS A 147 -7.40 -14.32 12.86
C LYS A 147 -7.35 -12.97 12.17
N ILE A 148 -7.47 -13.02 10.86
CA ILE A 148 -7.62 -11.86 10.00
C ILE A 148 -9.04 -11.90 9.44
N TYR A 149 -9.81 -10.86 9.73
CA TYR A 149 -11.18 -10.71 9.25
C TYR A 149 -11.21 -9.62 8.17
N ALA A 150 -12.00 -9.84 7.13
CA ALA A 150 -12.26 -8.83 6.10
C ALA A 150 -13.76 -8.73 5.81
N TYR A 151 -14.21 -7.53 5.49
CA TYR A 151 -15.56 -7.25 5.03
C TYR A 151 -15.49 -6.72 3.60
N ILE A 152 -16.22 -7.35 2.68
CA ILE A 152 -16.26 -7.02 1.26
C ILE A 152 -17.71 -6.84 0.81
N SER A 153 -17.94 -5.97 -0.17
CA SER A 153 -19.27 -5.69 -0.76
C SER A 153 -19.37 -6.19 -2.19
N ASP A 154 -20.56 -6.07 -2.79
CA ASP A 154 -20.80 -6.40 -4.20
C ASP A 154 -19.81 -5.71 -5.13
N GLY A 155 -19.58 -4.41 -4.97
CA GLY A 155 -18.58 -3.68 -5.75
C GLY A 155 -17.16 -4.17 -5.52
N GLY A 156 -16.83 -4.57 -4.29
CA GLY A 156 -15.52 -5.14 -3.96
C GLY A 156 -15.28 -6.49 -4.64
N VAL A 157 -16.30 -7.34 -4.75
CA VAL A 157 -16.19 -8.63 -5.47
C VAL A 157 -16.02 -8.44 -6.98
N GLN A 158 -16.55 -7.36 -7.54
CA GLN A 158 -16.44 -7.05 -8.98
C GLN A 158 -15.04 -6.58 -9.40
N GLU A 159 -14.30 -5.95 -8.50
CA GLU A 159 -12.95 -5.44 -8.81
C GLU A 159 -12.02 -6.57 -9.27
N GLU A 160 -11.24 -6.33 -10.34
CA GLU A 160 -10.31 -7.30 -10.91
C GLU A 160 -9.25 -7.76 -9.91
N ILE A 161 -8.80 -6.88 -9.02
CA ILE A 161 -7.85 -7.21 -7.96
C ILE A 161 -8.38 -8.32 -7.04
N SER A 162 -9.69 -8.40 -6.85
CA SER A 162 -10.35 -9.41 -6.00
C SER A 162 -10.16 -10.82 -6.53
N GLN A 163 -10.01 -10.98 -7.85
CA GLN A 163 -9.68 -12.26 -8.47
C GLN A 163 -8.26 -12.71 -8.06
N GLY A 164 -7.30 -11.79 -8.09
CA GLY A 164 -5.94 -12.03 -7.65
C GLY A 164 -5.88 -12.38 -6.16
N ALA A 165 -6.56 -11.60 -5.32
CA ALA A 165 -6.63 -11.81 -3.88
C ALA A 165 -7.23 -13.18 -3.52
N GLY A 166 -8.39 -13.53 -4.12
CA GLY A 166 -9.06 -14.81 -3.89
C GLY A 166 -8.21 -16.00 -4.30
N ARG A 167 -7.59 -15.94 -5.48
CA ARG A 167 -6.69 -16.97 -6.01
C ARG A 167 -5.47 -17.18 -5.09
N ILE A 168 -4.83 -16.10 -4.65
CA ILE A 168 -3.64 -16.17 -3.78
C ILE A 168 -4.00 -16.77 -2.42
N ALA A 169 -5.08 -16.30 -1.80
CA ALA A 169 -5.49 -16.81 -0.50
C ALA A 169 -5.83 -18.31 -0.53
N GLY A 170 -6.52 -18.76 -1.58
CA GLY A 170 -6.80 -20.18 -1.78
C GLY A 170 -5.55 -21.01 -2.04
N LEU A 171 -4.62 -20.52 -2.90
CA LEU A 171 -3.34 -21.17 -3.18
C LEU A 171 -2.53 -21.40 -1.89
N PHE A 172 -2.41 -20.38 -1.05
CA PHE A 172 -1.65 -20.46 0.21
C PHE A 172 -2.42 -21.10 1.36
N LYS A 173 -3.66 -21.55 1.14
CA LYS A 173 -4.49 -22.18 2.17
C LYS A 173 -4.58 -21.35 3.46
N LEU A 174 -4.82 -20.06 3.35
CA LEU A 174 -4.79 -19.11 4.47
C LEU A 174 -5.98 -19.35 5.44
N ASN A 175 -5.89 -20.39 6.26
CA ASN A 175 -6.93 -20.77 7.23
C ASN A 175 -7.13 -19.77 8.38
N ASN A 176 -6.25 -18.78 8.48
CA ASN A 176 -6.34 -17.65 9.39
C ASN A 176 -7.15 -16.47 8.81
N LEU A 177 -7.57 -16.54 7.53
CA LEU A 177 -8.35 -15.52 6.85
C LEU A 177 -9.84 -15.90 6.82
N ILE A 178 -10.69 -15.03 7.36
CA ILE A 178 -12.16 -15.13 7.32
C ILE A 178 -12.71 -13.87 6.67
N MET A 179 -13.41 -14.03 5.56
CA MET A 179 -13.95 -12.92 4.79
C MET A 179 -15.48 -12.98 4.75
N PHE A 180 -16.15 -11.87 5.07
CA PHE A 180 -17.58 -11.72 4.94
C PHE A 180 -17.90 -10.93 3.67
N TYR A 181 -18.66 -11.53 2.77
CA TYR A 181 -19.21 -10.87 1.60
C TYR A 181 -20.65 -10.44 1.87
N ASP A 182 -20.86 -9.13 1.92
CA ASP A 182 -22.18 -8.49 2.02
C ASP A 182 -22.87 -8.52 0.65
N ALA A 183 -23.61 -9.58 0.40
CA ALA A 183 -24.36 -9.79 -0.82
C ALA A 183 -25.75 -9.16 -0.69
N ASN A 184 -25.84 -7.85 -0.86
CA ASN A 184 -27.10 -7.11 -0.75
C ASN A 184 -27.73 -6.76 -2.10
N GLU A 185 -27.05 -7.06 -3.21
CA GLU A 185 -27.51 -6.94 -4.60
C GLU A 185 -27.78 -5.51 -5.08
N ILE A 186 -27.39 -4.48 -4.29
CA ILE A 186 -27.64 -3.06 -4.58
C ILE A 186 -26.34 -2.28 -4.64
N GLN A 187 -26.13 -1.57 -5.74
CA GLN A 187 -25.00 -0.67 -5.95
C GLN A 187 -25.45 0.80 -5.94
N LEU A 188 -24.48 1.72 -6.13
CA LEU A 188 -24.75 3.15 -6.09
C LEU A 188 -25.71 3.62 -7.22
N SER A 189 -25.59 3.04 -8.40
CA SER A 189 -26.35 3.47 -9.58
C SER A 189 -27.29 2.40 -10.14
N THR A 190 -27.19 1.13 -9.70
CA THR A 190 -27.98 0.03 -10.26
C THR A 190 -28.06 -1.17 -9.30
N GLU A 191 -28.86 -2.16 -9.67
CA GLU A 191 -28.85 -3.49 -9.07
C GLU A 191 -27.69 -4.33 -9.63
N CYS A 192 -27.15 -5.28 -8.86
CA CYS A 192 -25.97 -6.05 -9.25
C CYS A 192 -26.18 -6.92 -10.48
N ASP A 193 -27.39 -7.46 -10.70
CA ASP A 193 -27.69 -8.35 -11.82
C ASP A 193 -27.58 -7.68 -13.20
N VAL A 194 -27.55 -6.35 -13.23
CA VAL A 194 -27.29 -5.56 -14.45
C VAL A 194 -25.83 -5.68 -14.89
N VAL A 195 -24.90 -5.88 -13.96
CA VAL A 195 -23.45 -5.84 -14.23
C VAL A 195 -22.76 -7.17 -13.94
N MET A 196 -23.30 -8.00 -13.05
CA MET A 196 -22.67 -9.25 -12.62
C MET A 196 -23.73 -10.36 -12.41
N ARG A 197 -23.51 -11.52 -13.04
CA ARG A 197 -24.37 -12.71 -12.90
C ARG A 197 -23.54 -13.97 -12.63
N GLU A 198 -22.31 -13.83 -12.19
CA GLU A 198 -21.45 -14.97 -11.87
C GLU A 198 -21.86 -15.62 -10.54
N ASN A 199 -21.58 -16.90 -10.41
CA ASN A 199 -21.79 -17.61 -9.17
C ASN A 199 -20.56 -17.46 -8.27
N THR A 200 -20.61 -16.50 -7.36
CA THR A 200 -19.51 -16.18 -6.44
C THR A 200 -19.10 -17.37 -5.58
N ARG A 201 -20.07 -18.19 -5.12
CA ARG A 201 -19.79 -19.41 -4.36
C ARG A 201 -18.88 -20.36 -5.15
N MET A 202 -19.31 -20.75 -6.36
CA MET A 202 -18.55 -21.67 -7.21
C MET A 202 -17.17 -21.11 -7.58
N LYS A 203 -17.08 -19.81 -7.76
CA LYS A 203 -15.83 -19.10 -8.08
C LYS A 203 -14.81 -19.24 -6.95
N TYR A 204 -15.19 -18.94 -5.72
CA TYR A 204 -14.30 -19.07 -4.56
C TYR A 204 -14.01 -20.55 -4.22
N GLU A 205 -14.99 -21.44 -4.32
CA GLU A 205 -14.78 -22.89 -4.15
C GLU A 205 -13.74 -23.41 -5.18
N SER A 206 -13.75 -22.90 -6.42
CA SER A 206 -12.76 -23.29 -7.44
C SER A 206 -11.34 -22.82 -7.11
N TRP A 207 -11.19 -21.78 -6.31
CA TRP A 207 -9.90 -21.33 -5.78
C TRP A 207 -9.47 -22.06 -4.50
N GLY A 208 -10.25 -23.00 -4.01
CA GLY A 208 -9.95 -23.79 -2.80
C GLY A 208 -10.43 -23.18 -1.50
N TRP A 209 -11.36 -22.24 -1.53
CA TRP A 209 -11.96 -21.66 -0.32
C TRP A 209 -13.03 -22.58 0.28
N ASN A 210 -13.17 -22.51 1.61
CA ASN A 210 -14.37 -22.93 2.32
C ASN A 210 -15.43 -21.84 2.17
N VAL A 211 -16.61 -22.16 1.63
CA VAL A 211 -17.68 -21.17 1.38
C VAL A 211 -18.92 -21.52 2.17
N LEU A 212 -19.34 -20.60 3.02
CA LEU A 212 -20.56 -20.68 3.80
C LEU A 212 -21.55 -19.63 3.27
N GLU A 213 -22.82 -19.97 3.17
CA GLU A 213 -23.86 -19.07 2.67
C GLU A 213 -24.98 -18.98 3.69
N ILE A 214 -25.36 -17.78 4.10
CA ILE A 214 -26.24 -17.52 5.23
C ILE A 214 -27.19 -16.34 4.98
N ASN A 215 -28.23 -16.22 5.80
CA ASN A 215 -28.92 -14.96 6.00
C ASN A 215 -28.01 -14.01 6.80
N GLY A 216 -27.42 -13.02 6.11
CA GLY A 216 -26.49 -12.06 6.69
C GLY A 216 -27.11 -11.06 7.69
N ASN A 217 -28.42 -11.16 7.92
CA ASN A 217 -29.14 -10.37 8.92
C ASN A 217 -29.75 -11.23 10.06
N ASP A 218 -29.37 -12.51 10.15
CA ASP A 218 -29.73 -13.36 11.27
C ASP A 218 -28.52 -13.59 12.20
N PRO A 219 -28.50 -13.06 13.43
CA PRO A 219 -27.35 -13.18 14.32
C PRO A 219 -27.01 -14.63 14.70
N ASP A 220 -27.96 -15.55 14.69
CA ASP A 220 -27.70 -16.95 14.99
C ASP A 220 -27.01 -17.66 13.82
N GLU A 221 -27.40 -17.36 12.57
CA GLU A 221 -26.72 -17.88 11.37
C GLU A 221 -25.31 -17.28 11.23
N ILE A 222 -25.14 -15.98 11.47
CA ILE A 222 -23.84 -15.33 11.48
C ILE A 222 -22.91 -15.97 12.52
N ARG A 223 -23.40 -16.17 13.73
CA ARG A 223 -22.66 -16.83 14.82
C ARG A 223 -22.25 -18.25 14.45
N ALA A 224 -23.18 -19.03 13.91
CA ALA A 224 -22.91 -20.41 13.47
C ALA A 224 -21.82 -20.44 12.39
N ALA A 225 -21.89 -19.55 11.40
CA ALA A 225 -20.88 -19.44 10.35
C ALA A 225 -19.51 -19.04 10.90
N LEU A 226 -19.44 -18.05 11.79
CA LEU A 226 -18.17 -17.63 12.42
C LEU A 226 -17.56 -18.74 13.28
N ILE A 227 -18.38 -19.54 13.99
CA ILE A 227 -17.88 -20.72 14.73
C ILE A 227 -17.25 -21.73 13.77
N LEU A 228 -17.91 -22.03 12.63
CA LEU A 228 -17.39 -22.97 11.63
C LEU A 228 -16.12 -22.41 10.96
N ALA A 229 -16.12 -21.13 10.60
CA ALA A 229 -14.96 -20.46 10.00
C ALA A 229 -13.73 -20.46 10.92
N ASN A 230 -13.93 -20.23 12.21
CA ASN A 230 -12.83 -20.25 13.18
C ASN A 230 -12.28 -21.67 13.43
N LYS A 231 -13.04 -22.71 13.12
CA LYS A 231 -12.61 -24.11 13.22
C LYS A 231 -12.03 -24.67 11.92
N GLU A 232 -12.11 -23.94 10.81
CA GLU A 232 -11.49 -24.37 9.55
C GLU A 232 -9.96 -24.26 9.66
N GLU A 233 -9.26 -25.37 9.44
CA GLU A 233 -7.82 -25.48 9.62
C GLU A 233 -7.03 -25.63 8.31
N GLN A 234 -7.73 -25.72 7.16
CA GLN A 234 -7.09 -26.06 5.89
C GLN A 234 -7.23 -24.97 4.82
N ARG A 235 -8.23 -24.09 4.94
CA ARG A 235 -8.63 -23.20 3.86
C ARG A 235 -9.04 -21.82 4.38
N PRO A 236 -8.87 -20.74 3.60
CA PRO A 236 -9.56 -19.49 3.89
C PRO A 236 -11.07 -19.69 3.82
N THR A 237 -11.83 -18.93 4.62
CA THR A 237 -13.30 -19.03 4.63
C THR A 237 -13.93 -17.76 4.08
N LEU A 238 -14.83 -17.92 3.10
CA LEU A 238 -15.77 -16.89 2.66
C LEU A 238 -17.14 -17.16 3.25
N ILE A 239 -17.69 -16.19 3.95
CA ILE A 239 -19.10 -16.20 4.41
C ILE A 239 -19.87 -15.27 3.48
N ILE A 240 -20.72 -15.82 2.62
CA ILE A 240 -21.66 -15.04 1.78
C ILE A 240 -22.90 -14.77 2.62
N GLY A 241 -23.05 -13.53 3.06
CA GLY A 241 -24.20 -13.09 3.83
C GLY A 241 -25.19 -12.32 2.96
N HIS A 242 -26.36 -12.91 2.70
CA HIS A 242 -27.44 -12.20 2.04
C HIS A 242 -28.02 -11.18 3.01
N THR A 243 -27.77 -9.90 2.77
CA THR A 243 -28.21 -8.81 3.63
C THR A 243 -29.29 -7.95 2.95
N ILE A 244 -29.86 -7.03 3.71
CA ILE A 244 -30.87 -6.10 3.23
C ILE A 244 -30.27 -4.70 3.20
N MET A 245 -30.07 -4.15 1.99
CA MET A 245 -29.64 -2.76 1.83
C MET A 245 -30.59 -1.83 2.60
N ALA A 246 -30.04 -0.98 3.46
CA ALA A 246 -30.77 -0.06 4.32
C ALA A 246 -31.83 -0.73 5.22
N LYS A 247 -31.49 -1.89 5.82
CA LYS A 247 -32.38 -2.61 6.73
C LYS A 247 -32.92 -1.69 7.83
N GLY A 248 -34.24 -1.66 7.99
CA GLY A 248 -34.94 -0.83 8.94
C GLY A 248 -35.29 0.60 8.44
N ALA A 249 -34.82 0.99 7.25
CA ALA A 249 -35.15 2.30 6.69
C ALA A 249 -36.62 2.42 6.30
N ARG A 250 -37.21 3.60 6.52
CA ARG A 250 -38.60 3.95 6.20
C ARG A 250 -38.68 5.17 5.29
N LYS A 251 -39.66 5.20 4.42
CA LYS A 251 -40.01 6.38 3.62
C LYS A 251 -40.80 7.39 4.46
N GLU A 252 -41.05 8.57 3.88
CA GLU A 252 -41.85 9.63 4.50
C GLU A 252 -43.29 9.18 4.83
N ASP A 253 -43.86 8.31 4.00
CA ASP A 253 -45.19 7.72 4.20
C ASP A 253 -45.20 6.53 5.20
N GLY A 254 -44.04 6.18 5.80
CA GLY A 254 -43.89 5.08 6.73
C GLY A 254 -43.67 3.73 6.08
N SER A 255 -43.80 3.57 4.75
CA SER A 255 -43.54 2.31 4.04
C SER A 255 -42.03 1.97 4.05
N SER A 256 -41.66 0.70 3.73
CA SER A 256 -40.26 0.29 3.67
C SER A 256 -39.47 1.06 2.61
N TYR A 257 -38.23 1.48 2.98
CA TYR A 257 -37.26 2.08 2.08
C TYR A 257 -36.06 1.15 1.81
N GLU A 258 -36.15 -0.08 2.29
CA GLU A 258 -35.14 -1.12 2.10
C GLU A 258 -34.98 -1.51 0.62
N ARG A 259 -33.84 -2.13 0.27
CA ARG A 259 -33.54 -2.63 -1.08
C ARG A 259 -33.69 -1.57 -2.19
N SER A 260 -33.33 -0.33 -1.88
CA SER A 260 -33.42 0.78 -2.82
C SER A 260 -32.05 1.34 -3.17
N VAL A 261 -31.75 1.49 -4.45
CA VAL A 261 -30.58 2.22 -4.93
C VAL A 261 -30.48 3.62 -4.32
N LYS A 262 -31.63 4.29 -4.08
CA LYS A 262 -31.67 5.64 -3.50
C LYS A 262 -31.17 5.72 -2.06
N THR A 263 -31.18 4.61 -1.30
CA THR A 263 -30.70 4.58 0.07
C THR A 263 -29.21 4.23 0.17
N HIS A 264 -28.56 3.90 -0.96
CA HIS A 264 -27.16 3.50 -0.96
C HIS A 264 -26.23 4.65 -0.53
N GLY A 265 -26.27 5.79 -1.22
CA GLY A 265 -25.22 6.82 -1.13
C GLY A 265 -25.70 8.24 -0.81
N ALA A 266 -26.88 8.40 -0.19
CA ALA A 266 -27.42 9.70 0.19
C ALA A 266 -28.10 9.64 1.56
N PRO A 267 -28.11 10.77 2.31
CA PRO A 267 -28.92 10.91 3.52
C PRO A 267 -30.39 10.59 3.21
N LEU A 268 -31.10 10.01 4.14
CA LEU A 268 -32.53 9.69 3.99
C LEU A 268 -33.38 10.96 3.92
N GLY A 269 -33.04 11.96 4.75
CA GLY A 269 -33.67 13.29 4.78
C GLY A 269 -35.07 13.31 5.37
N GLY A 270 -35.48 14.45 5.90
CA GLY A 270 -36.85 14.79 6.30
C GLY A 270 -37.62 13.69 7.04
N GLY A 271 -38.88 13.47 6.64
CA GLY A 271 -39.74 12.47 7.23
C GLY A 271 -39.26 11.03 7.10
N ALA A 272 -38.46 10.72 6.07
CA ALA A 272 -37.87 9.38 5.92
C ALA A 272 -36.83 9.10 7.02
N TYR A 273 -35.97 10.06 7.34
CA TYR A 273 -35.03 9.95 8.46
C TYR A 273 -35.80 9.83 9.80
N GLU A 274 -36.78 10.70 10.05
CA GLU A 274 -37.57 10.67 11.28
C GLU A 274 -38.27 9.33 11.51
N ASN A 275 -38.91 8.80 10.46
CA ASN A 275 -39.58 7.51 10.54
C ASN A 275 -38.58 6.35 10.72
N THR A 276 -37.39 6.44 10.14
CA THR A 276 -36.33 5.46 10.32
C THR A 276 -35.82 5.45 11.75
N VAL A 277 -35.52 6.62 12.34
CA VAL A 277 -35.11 6.73 13.75
C VAL A 277 -36.12 6.09 14.68
N LYS A 278 -37.42 6.42 14.50
CA LYS A 278 -38.50 5.82 15.30
C LYS A 278 -38.61 4.30 15.11
N ASN A 279 -38.46 3.82 13.88
CA ASN A 279 -38.52 2.39 13.56
C ASN A 279 -37.37 1.60 14.21
N LEU A 280 -36.20 2.24 14.39
CA LEU A 280 -35.02 1.67 15.05
C LEU A 280 -35.03 1.83 16.57
N GLY A 281 -36.12 2.36 17.16
CA GLY A 281 -36.25 2.57 18.61
C GLY A 281 -35.53 3.82 19.13
N GLY A 282 -35.06 4.70 18.25
CA GLY A 282 -34.35 5.95 18.63
C GLY A 282 -35.29 7.09 19.00
N ASP A 283 -34.69 8.15 19.59
CA ASP A 283 -35.34 9.41 19.92
C ASP A 283 -34.82 10.53 19.01
N LEU A 284 -35.70 11.25 18.36
CA LEU A 284 -35.36 12.40 17.51
C LEU A 284 -34.68 13.55 18.28
N ASN A 285 -34.91 13.65 19.61
CA ASN A 285 -34.25 14.62 20.45
C ASN A 285 -32.82 14.19 20.83
N ASP A 286 -32.53 12.89 20.80
CA ASP A 286 -31.21 12.31 20.98
C ASP A 286 -30.95 11.17 19.99
N PRO A 287 -30.73 11.47 18.71
CA PRO A 287 -30.58 10.44 17.69
C PRO A 287 -29.23 9.69 17.74
N PHE A 288 -28.36 10.08 18.68
CA PHE A 288 -27.07 9.40 18.94
C PHE A 288 -27.10 8.57 20.24
N VAL A 289 -28.28 8.25 20.74
CA VAL A 289 -28.44 7.45 21.96
C VAL A 289 -27.80 6.07 21.81
N VAL A 290 -27.08 5.62 22.81
CA VAL A 290 -26.67 4.24 23.01
C VAL A 290 -27.64 3.61 24.00
N PHE A 291 -28.30 2.52 23.59
CA PHE A 291 -29.26 1.82 24.43
C PHE A 291 -28.57 1.17 25.64
N ASP A 292 -29.19 1.18 26.81
CA ASP A 292 -28.57 0.71 28.05
C ASP A 292 -28.15 -0.77 27.99
N ASP A 293 -28.98 -1.64 27.45
CA ASP A 293 -28.70 -3.07 27.29
C ASP A 293 -27.57 -3.33 26.27
N VAL A 294 -27.46 -2.48 25.25
CA VAL A 294 -26.35 -2.54 24.27
C VAL A 294 -25.03 -2.08 24.90
N LYS A 295 -25.08 -1.04 25.73
CA LYS A 295 -23.93 -0.60 26.49
C LYS A 295 -23.43 -1.71 27.43
N GLU A 296 -24.33 -2.35 28.17
CA GLU A 296 -24.02 -3.49 29.03
C GLU A 296 -23.43 -4.66 28.27
N LEU A 297 -23.94 -4.96 27.06
CA LEU A 297 -23.39 -6.00 26.18
C LEU A 297 -21.92 -5.78 25.86
N TYR A 298 -21.55 -4.57 25.43
CA TYR A 298 -20.18 -4.25 25.05
C TYR A 298 -19.24 -4.05 26.25
N GLU A 299 -19.73 -3.53 27.38
CA GLU A 299 -18.98 -3.49 28.64
C GLU A 299 -18.64 -4.91 29.13
N LYS A 300 -19.60 -5.82 29.07
CA LYS A 300 -19.39 -7.23 29.39
C LYS A 300 -18.37 -7.86 28.44
N ARG A 301 -18.47 -7.60 27.12
CA ARG A 301 -17.49 -8.10 26.16
C ARG A 301 -16.08 -7.60 26.46
N ASN A 302 -15.92 -6.32 26.78
CA ASN A 302 -14.62 -5.75 27.15
C ASN A 302 -14.05 -6.41 28.42
N ALA A 303 -14.90 -6.75 29.40
CA ALA A 303 -14.47 -7.48 30.59
C ALA A 303 -14.00 -8.91 30.24
N GLU A 304 -14.75 -9.63 29.39
CA GLU A 304 -14.34 -10.97 28.89
C GLU A 304 -13.01 -10.91 28.13
N LEU A 305 -12.83 -9.91 27.27
CA LEU A 305 -11.60 -9.71 26.51
C LEU A 305 -10.40 -9.49 27.43
N ARG A 306 -10.53 -8.71 28.50
CA ARG A 306 -9.43 -8.52 29.46
C ARG A 306 -8.97 -9.82 30.09
N GLU A 307 -9.88 -10.75 30.40
CA GLU A 307 -9.48 -12.07 30.91
C GLU A 307 -8.79 -12.92 29.83
N VAL A 308 -9.30 -12.96 28.60
CA VAL A 308 -8.65 -13.66 27.48
C VAL A 308 -7.24 -13.11 27.21
N VAL A 309 -7.11 -11.80 27.15
CA VAL A 309 -5.83 -11.11 26.90
C VAL A 309 -4.84 -11.35 28.03
N LYS A 310 -5.29 -11.33 29.28
CA LYS A 310 -4.46 -11.65 30.45
C LYS A 310 -3.87 -13.06 30.38
N GLU A 311 -4.66 -14.06 29.95
CA GLU A 311 -4.17 -15.42 29.73
C GLU A 311 -3.14 -15.47 28.60
N ARG A 312 -3.39 -14.77 27.49
CA ARG A 312 -2.43 -14.70 26.37
C ARG A 312 -1.13 -13.98 26.78
N HIS A 313 -1.18 -12.88 27.50
CA HIS A 313 0.00 -12.19 28.02
C HIS A 313 0.80 -13.04 29.01
N ALA A 314 0.14 -13.89 29.79
CA ALA A 314 0.85 -14.83 30.67
C ALA A 314 1.62 -15.87 29.84
N ALA A 315 0.99 -16.46 28.81
CA ALA A 315 1.65 -17.39 27.89
C ALA A 315 2.80 -16.72 27.12
N GLU A 316 2.60 -15.49 26.65
CA GLU A 316 3.62 -14.67 26.00
C GLU A 316 4.82 -14.41 26.92
N THR A 317 4.57 -14.09 28.17
CA THR A 317 5.62 -13.86 29.17
C THR A 317 6.48 -15.12 29.37
N GLU A 318 5.86 -16.30 29.47
CA GLU A 318 6.60 -17.56 29.60
C GLU A 318 7.34 -17.92 28.30
N TRP A 319 6.75 -17.66 27.14
CA TRP A 319 7.42 -17.85 25.85
C TRP A 319 8.66 -16.95 25.72
N ARG A 320 8.57 -15.67 26.10
CA ARG A 320 9.70 -14.71 26.07
C ARG A 320 10.84 -15.17 27.00
N LYS A 321 10.54 -15.70 28.17
CA LYS A 321 11.56 -16.27 29.09
C LYS A 321 12.24 -17.48 28.47
N ALA A 322 11.50 -18.35 27.80
CA ALA A 322 12.01 -19.54 27.15
C ALA A 322 12.78 -19.26 25.85
N ASN A 323 12.50 -18.14 25.18
CA ASN A 323 13.04 -17.78 23.87
C ASN A 323 13.59 -16.33 23.83
N PRO A 324 14.58 -15.96 24.66
CA PRO A 324 15.01 -14.58 24.81
C PRO A 324 15.52 -13.95 23.50
N GLU A 325 16.24 -14.68 22.67
CA GLU A 325 16.75 -14.19 21.37
C GLU A 325 15.60 -13.92 20.39
N LYS A 326 14.61 -14.81 20.32
CA LYS A 326 13.42 -14.61 19.48
C LYS A 326 12.54 -13.46 20.00
N ALA A 327 12.50 -13.25 21.32
CA ALA A 327 11.77 -12.14 21.91
C ALA A 327 12.40 -10.80 21.54
N GLU A 328 13.73 -10.68 21.64
CA GLU A 328 14.46 -9.49 21.18
C GLU A 328 14.26 -9.24 19.68
N GLN A 329 14.30 -10.30 18.88
CA GLN A 329 14.06 -10.24 17.45
C GLN A 329 12.63 -9.77 17.11
N MET A 330 11.62 -10.31 17.81
CA MET A 330 10.22 -9.87 17.68
C MET A 330 10.06 -8.39 18.02
N ASP A 331 10.62 -7.95 19.15
CA ASP A 331 10.56 -6.56 19.57
C ASP A 331 11.18 -5.63 18.51
N ALA A 332 12.31 -6.02 17.92
CA ALA A 332 12.94 -5.28 16.83
C ALA A 332 12.08 -5.24 15.57
N TRP A 333 11.39 -6.34 15.22
CA TRP A 333 10.55 -6.39 14.02
C TRP A 333 9.28 -5.53 14.14
N PHE A 334 8.72 -5.43 15.33
CA PHE A 334 7.50 -4.65 15.59
C PHE A 334 7.78 -3.20 16.05
N SER A 335 9.05 -2.82 16.30
CA SER A 335 9.40 -1.47 16.75
C SER A 335 9.08 -0.37 15.72
N GLY A 336 9.04 -0.73 14.43
CA GLY A 336 8.97 0.25 13.33
C GLY A 336 10.32 0.93 12.99
N ASP A 337 11.39 0.53 13.67
CA ASP A 337 12.73 1.04 13.39
C ASP A 337 13.34 0.38 12.14
N ALA A 338 14.22 1.10 11.47
CA ALA A 338 14.95 0.57 10.32
C ALA A 338 15.90 -0.56 10.76
N PRO A 339 15.91 -1.71 10.05
CA PRO A 339 16.84 -2.79 10.37
C PRO A 339 18.30 -2.32 10.14
N LYS A 340 19.16 -2.75 11.07
CA LYS A 340 20.60 -2.50 10.95
C LYS A 340 21.21 -3.49 9.97
N VAL A 341 21.85 -2.99 8.93
CA VAL A 341 22.48 -3.79 7.86
C VAL A 341 23.94 -3.38 7.72
N ASP A 342 24.81 -4.37 7.72
CA ASP A 342 26.23 -4.18 7.42
C ASP A 342 26.48 -4.29 5.91
N TRP A 343 26.75 -3.17 5.28
CA TRP A 343 27.02 -3.06 3.84
C TRP A 343 28.51 -3.18 3.50
N SER A 344 29.39 -3.28 4.49
CA SER A 344 30.84 -3.19 4.29
C SER A 344 31.42 -4.32 3.44
N ALA A 345 30.79 -5.48 3.45
CA ALA A 345 31.22 -6.64 2.66
C ALA A 345 30.73 -6.59 1.20
N LEU A 346 29.80 -5.69 0.87
CA LEU A 346 29.28 -5.56 -0.48
C LEU A 346 30.24 -4.78 -1.37
N VAL A 347 30.85 -5.46 -2.33
CA VAL A 347 31.68 -4.86 -3.37
C VAL A 347 30.97 -5.00 -4.71
N GLN A 348 30.56 -3.90 -5.30
CA GLN A 348 29.93 -3.87 -6.61
C GLN A 348 30.97 -4.05 -7.73
N LYS A 349 30.53 -4.70 -8.80
CA LYS A 349 31.32 -4.73 -10.05
C LYS A 349 31.10 -3.42 -10.79
N ARG A 350 32.16 -2.93 -11.44
CA ARG A 350 32.09 -1.77 -12.34
C ARG A 350 31.36 -2.13 -13.64
N ASP A 351 30.82 -1.14 -14.28
CA ASP A 351 30.24 -1.18 -15.62
C ASP A 351 29.14 -2.24 -15.78
N VAL A 352 28.29 -2.37 -14.75
CA VAL A 352 27.13 -3.27 -14.75
C VAL A 352 25.83 -2.48 -14.77
N ALA A 353 24.73 -3.17 -15.15
CA ALA A 353 23.39 -2.61 -15.05
C ALA A 353 23.01 -2.35 -13.59
N THR A 354 22.32 -1.23 -13.31
CA THR A 354 21.93 -0.91 -11.93
C THR A 354 20.95 -1.92 -11.35
N ARG A 355 20.15 -2.63 -12.18
CA ARG A 355 19.33 -3.77 -11.70
C ARG A 355 20.19 -4.94 -11.16
N VAL A 356 21.40 -5.15 -11.70
CA VAL A 356 22.33 -6.18 -11.20
C VAL A 356 22.94 -5.73 -9.87
N ALA A 357 23.29 -4.47 -9.74
CA ALA A 357 23.74 -3.89 -8.47
C ALA A 357 22.62 -3.95 -7.41
N SER A 358 21.38 -3.67 -7.81
CA SER A 358 20.20 -3.82 -6.94
C SER A 358 20.00 -5.27 -6.47
N ALA A 359 20.21 -6.26 -7.36
CA ALA A 359 20.15 -7.68 -6.98
C ALA A 359 21.17 -8.04 -5.88
N ASN A 360 22.39 -7.47 -5.97
CA ASN A 360 23.41 -7.70 -4.94
C ASN A 360 23.00 -7.08 -3.59
N CYS A 361 22.42 -5.88 -3.61
CA CYS A 361 21.86 -5.24 -2.40
C CYS A 361 20.71 -6.06 -1.80
N LEU A 362 19.79 -6.54 -2.64
CA LEU A 362 18.70 -7.43 -2.20
C LEU A 362 19.22 -8.74 -1.59
N GLY A 363 20.33 -9.28 -2.11
CA GLY A 363 21.00 -10.43 -1.52
C GLY A 363 21.51 -10.18 -0.10
N VAL A 364 22.10 -9.00 0.14
CA VAL A 364 22.54 -8.56 1.49
C VAL A 364 21.35 -8.44 2.43
N LEU A 365 20.25 -7.81 1.95
CA LEU A 365 19.03 -7.65 2.74
C LEU A 365 18.40 -9.00 3.10
N ALA A 366 18.37 -9.96 2.17
CA ALA A 366 17.84 -11.30 2.41
C ALA A 366 18.61 -12.05 3.51
N GLU A 367 19.93 -11.84 3.62
CA GLU A 367 20.75 -12.46 4.64
C GLU A 367 20.66 -11.77 6.01
N GLN A 368 20.44 -10.45 6.04
CA GLN A 368 20.55 -9.66 7.27
C GLN A 368 19.21 -9.14 7.81
N VAL A 369 18.13 -9.20 7.03
CA VAL A 369 16.79 -8.71 7.41
C VAL A 369 15.79 -9.87 7.35
N PRO A 370 15.76 -10.76 8.37
CA PRO A 370 15.00 -12.01 8.32
C PRO A 370 13.49 -11.83 8.30
N ASN A 371 12.98 -10.62 8.59
CA ASN A 371 11.57 -10.26 8.47
C ASN A 371 11.24 -9.51 7.16
N MET A 372 12.16 -9.47 6.21
CA MET A 372 11.88 -8.91 4.89
C MET A 372 11.26 -9.99 3.98
N VAL A 373 10.25 -9.60 3.22
CA VAL A 373 9.66 -10.41 2.14
C VAL A 373 9.83 -9.65 0.83
N CYS A 374 10.44 -10.32 -0.16
CA CYS A 374 10.54 -9.78 -1.51
C CYS A 374 9.56 -10.50 -2.44
N SER A 375 9.04 -9.81 -3.44
CA SER A 375 8.07 -10.33 -4.40
C SER A 375 8.39 -9.90 -5.82
N SER A 376 7.89 -10.66 -6.80
CA SER A 376 7.90 -10.28 -8.21
C SER A 376 6.62 -10.71 -8.92
N ALA A 377 6.25 -9.94 -9.94
CA ALA A 377 5.11 -10.24 -10.83
C ALA A 377 5.55 -11.14 -12.00
N ASP A 378 6.06 -12.33 -11.70
CA ASP A 378 6.58 -13.33 -12.66
C ASP A 378 7.81 -12.86 -13.48
N LEU A 379 8.59 -11.93 -12.94
CA LEU A 379 9.72 -11.30 -13.64
C LEU A 379 11.05 -11.38 -12.88
N CYS A 380 11.13 -12.11 -11.76
CA CYS A 380 12.25 -12.04 -10.81
C CYS A 380 13.63 -12.28 -11.44
N ASN A 381 13.73 -13.15 -12.45
CA ASN A 381 14.97 -13.40 -13.18
C ASN A 381 15.38 -12.24 -14.10
N SER A 382 14.45 -11.37 -14.48
CA SER A 382 14.68 -10.22 -15.36
C SER A 382 14.70 -8.90 -14.60
N ASP A 383 13.76 -8.64 -13.68
CA ASP A 383 13.80 -7.45 -12.82
C ASP A 383 14.90 -7.52 -11.76
N LYS A 384 15.50 -8.70 -11.59
CA LYS A 384 16.64 -9.01 -10.71
C LYS A 384 16.29 -9.04 -9.23
N THR A 385 15.02 -9.16 -8.86
CA THR A 385 14.64 -9.51 -7.49
C THR A 385 15.07 -10.94 -7.12
N ASP A 386 15.46 -11.77 -8.11
CA ASP A 386 16.10 -13.07 -7.90
C ASP A 386 17.40 -13.00 -7.07
N GLY A 387 18.00 -11.83 -6.93
CA GLY A 387 19.11 -11.60 -6.00
C GLY A 387 18.72 -11.89 -4.54
N PHE A 388 17.49 -11.54 -4.16
CA PHE A 388 16.90 -11.91 -2.87
C PHE A 388 16.57 -13.40 -2.82
N LEU A 389 15.86 -13.92 -3.83
CA LEU A 389 15.44 -15.32 -3.89
C LEU A 389 16.60 -16.32 -3.78
N LYS A 390 17.77 -16.01 -4.34
CA LYS A 390 18.97 -16.83 -4.24
C LYS A 390 19.51 -17.04 -2.83
N LYS A 391 19.06 -16.23 -1.87
CA LYS A 391 19.45 -16.29 -0.45
C LYS A 391 18.37 -16.88 0.45
N THR A 392 17.20 -17.19 -0.11
CA THR A 392 16.06 -17.78 0.56
C THR A 392 15.37 -18.77 -0.39
N HIS A 393 14.09 -19.03 -0.18
CA HIS A 393 13.22 -19.76 -1.11
C HIS A 393 11.83 -19.13 -1.16
N GLU A 394 11.00 -19.61 -2.07
CA GLU A 394 9.63 -19.14 -2.22
C GLU A 394 8.77 -19.47 -0.99
N LEU A 395 7.84 -18.56 -0.68
CA LEU A 395 6.67 -18.89 0.11
C LEU A 395 5.83 -19.90 -0.66
N ALA A 396 5.37 -20.95 -0.01
CA ALA A 396 4.57 -22.01 -0.63
C ALA A 396 3.40 -22.42 0.28
N PRO A 397 2.36 -23.06 -0.27
CA PRO A 397 1.33 -23.71 0.55
C PRO A 397 2.01 -24.64 1.56
N ASP A 398 1.64 -24.50 2.85
CA ASP A 398 2.19 -25.28 3.96
C ASP A 398 3.69 -25.04 4.27
N ASP A 399 4.36 -24.07 3.59
CA ASP A 399 5.74 -23.64 3.89
C ASP A 399 5.90 -22.12 3.85
N PHE A 400 5.88 -21.50 5.02
CA PHE A 400 6.10 -20.06 5.21
C PHE A 400 7.49 -19.72 5.78
N THR A 401 8.43 -20.68 5.74
CA THR A 401 9.83 -20.47 6.16
C THR A 401 10.64 -19.71 5.11
N GLY A 402 10.21 -19.73 3.84
CA GLY A 402 10.74 -18.89 2.79
C GLY A 402 10.44 -17.39 3.00
N ALA A 403 11.01 -16.56 2.13
CA ALA A 403 10.82 -15.10 2.19
C ALA A 403 10.61 -14.46 0.81
N PHE A 404 10.32 -15.26 -0.22
CA PHE A 404 10.04 -14.76 -1.56
C PHE A 404 8.62 -15.10 -1.99
N PHE A 405 7.84 -14.07 -2.30
CA PHE A 405 6.44 -14.22 -2.72
C PHE A 405 6.32 -14.13 -4.25
N GLN A 406 6.04 -15.26 -4.90
CA GLN A 406 5.71 -15.32 -6.33
C GLN A 406 4.24 -14.92 -6.53
N ALA A 407 4.01 -13.68 -6.95
CA ALA A 407 2.65 -13.14 -7.09
C ALA A 407 1.95 -13.62 -8.38
N GLY A 408 2.72 -14.05 -9.39
CA GLY A 408 2.24 -14.22 -10.76
C GLY A 408 2.05 -12.87 -11.44
N VAL A 409 1.55 -12.86 -12.68
CA VAL A 409 1.33 -11.62 -13.45
C VAL A 409 0.13 -10.86 -12.88
N SER A 410 0.37 -10.04 -11.86
CA SER A 410 -0.68 -9.40 -11.07
C SER A 410 -0.08 -8.26 -10.21
N GLU A 411 0.38 -7.18 -10.84
CA GLU A 411 1.17 -6.11 -10.21
C GLU A 411 0.38 -5.38 -9.10
N LEU A 412 -0.88 -5.04 -9.36
CA LEU A 412 -1.72 -4.35 -8.37
C LEU A 412 -1.98 -5.26 -7.16
N THR A 413 -2.33 -6.52 -7.39
CA THR A 413 -2.56 -7.50 -6.32
C THR A 413 -1.27 -7.71 -5.51
N MET A 414 -0.13 -7.89 -6.17
CA MET A 414 1.18 -8.03 -5.53
C MET A 414 1.47 -6.85 -4.60
N ALA A 415 1.32 -5.62 -5.10
CA ALA A 415 1.57 -4.43 -4.31
C ALA A 415 0.64 -4.32 -3.10
N CYS A 416 -0.65 -4.62 -3.27
CA CYS A 416 -1.62 -4.57 -2.16
C CYS A 416 -1.39 -5.70 -1.14
N VAL A 417 -1.03 -6.91 -1.57
CA VAL A 417 -0.63 -7.99 -0.66
C VAL A 417 0.60 -7.58 0.15
N CYS A 418 1.63 -7.03 -0.49
CA CYS A 418 2.81 -6.51 0.19
C CYS A 418 2.47 -5.38 1.19
N ILE A 419 1.59 -4.44 0.82
CA ILE A 419 1.09 -3.42 1.75
C ILE A 419 0.41 -4.09 2.95
N GLY A 420 -0.44 -5.09 2.73
CA GLY A 420 -1.12 -5.84 3.79
C GLY A 420 -0.16 -6.55 4.73
N MET A 421 0.95 -7.12 4.22
CA MET A 421 2.01 -7.70 5.05
C MET A 421 2.59 -6.67 6.03
N TYR A 422 2.87 -5.45 5.56
CA TYR A 422 3.35 -4.39 6.44
C TYR A 422 2.28 -3.93 7.45
N LEU A 423 1.02 -3.80 7.01
CA LEU A 423 -0.08 -3.37 7.89
C LEU A 423 -0.32 -4.34 9.04
N HIS A 424 -0.05 -5.63 8.84
CA HIS A 424 -0.04 -6.61 9.92
C HIS A 424 0.95 -6.24 11.04
N GLY A 425 2.10 -5.69 10.68
CA GLY A 425 3.24 -5.45 11.54
C GLY A 425 4.27 -6.58 11.46
N GLY A 426 5.51 -6.27 11.80
CA GLY A 426 6.61 -7.24 11.87
C GLY A 426 7.25 -7.62 10.54
N VAL A 427 6.72 -7.21 9.39
CA VAL A 427 7.22 -7.57 8.04
C VAL A 427 7.57 -6.34 7.23
N ILE A 428 8.71 -6.36 6.53
CA ILE A 428 9.17 -5.32 5.62
C ILE A 428 9.03 -5.83 4.18
N PRO A 429 8.12 -5.30 3.36
CA PRO A 429 7.91 -5.79 2.00
C PRO A 429 8.73 -5.03 0.95
N ALA A 430 9.16 -5.78 -0.08
CA ALA A 430 9.61 -5.25 -1.36
C ALA A 430 8.88 -5.97 -2.50
N CYS A 431 8.62 -5.29 -3.62
CA CYS A 431 8.02 -5.92 -4.78
C CYS A 431 8.59 -5.35 -6.09
N GLY A 432 8.84 -6.24 -7.05
CA GLY A 432 9.51 -5.94 -8.30
C GLY A 432 8.65 -6.20 -9.54
N THR A 433 8.90 -5.38 -10.57
CA THR A 433 8.38 -5.54 -11.93
C THR A 433 9.20 -4.66 -12.89
N PHE A 434 8.83 -4.60 -14.18
CA PHE A 434 9.38 -3.60 -15.11
C PHE A 434 8.75 -2.23 -14.85
N PHE A 435 9.51 -1.17 -15.09
CA PHE A 435 9.08 0.18 -14.73
C PHE A 435 7.80 0.64 -15.46
N VAL A 436 7.62 0.27 -16.72
CA VAL A 436 6.39 0.58 -17.46
C VAL A 436 5.14 0.02 -16.77
N PHE A 437 5.25 -1.15 -16.12
CA PHE A 437 4.14 -1.79 -15.40
C PHE A 437 3.88 -1.20 -14.01
N SER A 438 4.66 -0.20 -13.59
CA SER A 438 4.27 0.66 -12.45
C SER A 438 2.91 1.33 -12.68
N ASP A 439 2.46 1.45 -13.93
CA ASP A 439 1.14 1.95 -14.27
C ASP A 439 0.00 1.12 -13.66
N TYR A 440 0.15 -0.21 -13.60
CA TYR A 440 -0.79 -1.08 -12.90
C TYR A 440 -0.76 -0.89 -11.38
N MET A 441 0.35 -0.40 -10.82
CA MET A 441 0.54 -0.28 -9.36
C MET A 441 0.14 1.08 -8.80
N LYS A 442 -0.18 2.06 -9.62
CA LYS A 442 -0.44 3.46 -9.18
C LYS A 442 -1.47 3.60 -8.06
N PRO A 443 -2.62 2.90 -8.07
CA PRO A 443 -3.57 2.96 -6.97
C PRO A 443 -2.94 2.48 -5.65
N ALA A 444 -2.15 1.40 -5.68
CA ALA A 444 -1.46 0.87 -4.51
C ALA A 444 -0.35 1.82 -4.01
N ILE A 445 0.43 2.43 -4.91
CA ILE A 445 1.46 3.42 -4.57
C ILE A 445 0.82 4.60 -3.83
N ARG A 446 -0.31 5.11 -4.32
CA ARG A 446 -1.05 6.18 -3.67
C ARG A 446 -1.51 5.81 -2.26
N MET A 447 -2.05 4.60 -2.10
CA MET A 447 -2.52 4.13 -0.78
C MET A 447 -1.36 3.86 0.17
N ALA A 448 -0.24 3.31 -0.30
CA ALA A 448 0.97 3.16 0.49
C ALA A 448 1.50 4.53 0.99
N ALA A 449 1.49 5.54 0.12
CA ALA A 449 1.89 6.90 0.47
C ALA A 449 0.97 7.53 1.53
N LEU A 450 -0.35 7.36 1.36
CA LEU A 450 -1.35 7.89 2.28
C LEU A 450 -1.27 7.23 3.67
N MET A 451 -1.11 5.90 3.72
CA MET A 451 -0.95 5.13 4.96
C MET A 451 0.49 5.15 5.52
N ARG A 452 1.43 5.75 4.79
CA ARG A 452 2.85 5.80 5.16
C ARG A 452 3.46 4.40 5.32
N VAL A 453 3.19 3.53 4.35
CA VAL A 453 3.76 2.17 4.30
C VAL A 453 5.12 2.21 3.61
N PRO A 454 6.23 1.85 4.26
CA PRO A 454 7.58 1.94 3.71
C PRO A 454 7.93 0.77 2.78
N ILE A 455 7.01 0.38 1.92
CA ILE A 455 7.23 -0.64 0.89
C ILE A 455 8.32 -0.20 -0.08
N LYS A 456 9.13 -1.15 -0.56
CA LYS A 456 10.19 -0.92 -1.56
C LYS A 456 9.70 -1.41 -2.91
N PHE A 457 9.30 -0.49 -3.80
CA PHE A 457 9.01 -0.77 -5.20
C PHE A 457 10.33 -0.84 -5.97
N VAL A 458 10.60 -1.99 -6.60
CA VAL A 458 11.84 -2.26 -7.33
C VAL A 458 11.50 -2.39 -8.81
N TRP A 459 11.82 -1.36 -9.58
CA TRP A 459 11.48 -1.30 -11.00
C TRP A 459 12.73 -1.32 -11.87
N SER A 460 12.85 -2.35 -12.69
CA SER A 460 13.90 -2.42 -13.71
C SER A 460 13.39 -2.00 -15.08
N HIS A 461 14.27 -1.95 -16.09
CA HIS A 461 13.91 -1.51 -17.44
C HIS A 461 13.44 -0.05 -17.45
N ASP A 462 14.33 0.83 -16.99
CA ASP A 462 14.07 2.22 -16.62
C ASP A 462 13.66 3.14 -17.78
N ALA A 463 13.97 2.77 -19.05
CA ALA A 463 13.75 3.64 -20.21
C ALA A 463 13.74 2.85 -21.53
N PHE A 464 13.77 3.54 -22.69
CA PHE A 464 13.73 2.97 -24.04
C PHE A 464 14.82 1.93 -24.33
N ARG A 465 15.89 1.87 -23.53
CA ARG A 465 16.95 0.84 -23.63
C ARG A 465 16.48 -0.56 -23.18
N VAL A 466 15.20 -0.75 -22.96
CA VAL A 466 14.52 -2.05 -22.99
C VAL A 466 14.79 -2.72 -24.33
N GLY A 467 14.71 -1.96 -25.41
CA GLY A 467 15.24 -2.36 -26.70
C GLY A 467 14.22 -3.10 -27.57
N GLU A 468 14.46 -4.37 -27.80
CA GLU A 468 13.75 -5.18 -28.77
C GLU A 468 12.27 -5.39 -28.45
N ASP A 469 11.87 -5.34 -27.16
CA ASP A 469 10.47 -5.45 -26.73
C ASP A 469 9.61 -4.26 -27.19
N GLY A 470 10.24 -3.11 -27.40
CA GLY A 470 9.65 -1.94 -28.04
C GLY A 470 8.69 -1.11 -27.15
N PRO A 471 7.85 -0.26 -27.77
CA PRO A 471 7.08 0.80 -27.09
C PRO A 471 6.18 0.33 -25.95
N THR A 472 5.69 -0.91 -26.00
CA THR A 472 4.81 -1.47 -24.96
C THR A 472 5.55 -1.73 -23.63
N HIS A 473 6.88 -1.79 -23.67
CA HIS A 473 7.74 -2.09 -22.52
C HIS A 473 8.70 -0.93 -22.18
N GLU A 474 8.73 0.11 -23.00
CA GLU A 474 9.62 1.26 -22.88
C GLU A 474 8.92 2.40 -22.13
N PRO A 475 9.27 2.66 -20.85
CA PRO A 475 8.71 3.79 -20.11
C PRO A 475 9.23 5.11 -20.69
N VAL A 476 8.34 6.07 -20.85
CA VAL A 476 8.62 7.45 -21.29
C VAL A 476 8.06 8.47 -20.29
N GLU A 477 6.76 8.34 -19.98
CA GLU A 477 6.05 9.23 -19.07
C GLU A 477 6.09 8.76 -17.61
N GLN A 478 6.44 7.52 -17.32
CA GLN A 478 6.38 6.92 -15.98
C GLN A 478 7.26 7.65 -14.97
N GLU A 479 8.48 8.08 -15.38
CA GLU A 479 9.35 8.80 -14.46
C GLU A 479 8.76 10.16 -14.08
N ALA A 480 8.21 10.91 -15.03
CA ALA A 480 7.53 12.17 -14.74
C ALA A 480 6.35 11.97 -13.77
N GLN A 481 5.57 10.91 -13.96
CA GLN A 481 4.42 10.58 -13.11
C GLN A 481 4.84 10.24 -11.68
N ILE A 482 5.88 9.42 -11.47
CA ILE A 482 6.33 9.07 -10.12
C ILE A 482 7.03 10.25 -9.42
N ARG A 483 7.72 11.11 -10.17
CA ARG A 483 8.29 12.36 -9.65
C ARG A 483 7.22 13.36 -9.20
N LEU A 484 6.00 13.32 -9.76
CA LEU A 484 4.86 14.08 -9.23
C LEU A 484 4.45 13.57 -7.85
N MET A 485 4.44 12.25 -7.64
CA MET A 485 4.17 11.67 -6.31
C MET A 485 5.25 12.03 -5.30
N GLU A 486 6.52 12.14 -5.71
CA GLU A 486 7.62 12.62 -4.87
C GLU A 486 7.42 14.09 -4.42
N LYS A 487 6.79 14.92 -5.26
CA LYS A 487 6.49 16.34 -4.94
C LYS A 487 5.26 16.51 -4.05
N LEU A 488 4.37 15.54 -4.00
CA LEU A 488 3.22 15.54 -3.11
C LEU A 488 3.67 15.34 -1.66
N LYS A 489 3.15 16.14 -0.74
CA LYS A 489 3.42 15.98 0.70
C LYS A 489 2.35 15.10 1.34
N ASN A 490 2.76 14.20 2.22
CA ASN A 490 1.86 13.49 3.09
C ASN A 490 1.34 14.41 4.23
N HIS A 491 0.42 13.92 5.06
CA HIS A 491 -0.17 14.69 6.16
C HIS A 491 0.83 15.13 7.25
N LYS A 492 2.06 14.57 7.25
CA LYS A 492 3.16 15.02 8.12
C LYS A 492 4.11 16.03 7.45
N GLY A 493 3.80 16.46 6.22
CA GLY A 493 4.63 17.40 5.47
C GLY A 493 5.89 16.79 4.84
N GLN A 494 6.02 15.44 4.86
CA GLN A 494 7.12 14.73 4.21
C GLN A 494 6.77 14.42 2.76
N ASP A 495 7.77 14.07 1.93
CA ASP A 495 7.53 13.55 0.57
C ASP A 495 6.70 12.27 0.64
N SER A 496 5.65 12.18 -0.19
CA SER A 496 4.73 11.03 -0.19
C SER A 496 5.39 9.74 -0.65
N VAL A 497 6.34 9.84 -1.58
CA VAL A 497 7.15 8.73 -2.11
C VAL A 497 8.59 9.21 -2.23
N ARG A 498 9.55 8.37 -1.88
CA ARG A 498 10.96 8.62 -2.13
C ARG A 498 11.37 7.91 -3.42
N VAL A 499 11.91 8.64 -4.39
CA VAL A 499 12.27 8.10 -5.71
C VAL A 499 13.77 8.13 -5.90
N PHE A 500 14.35 6.98 -6.28
CA PHE A 500 15.76 6.84 -6.63
C PHE A 500 15.90 6.28 -8.05
N ARG A 501 16.74 6.94 -8.86
CA ARG A 501 17.18 6.45 -10.16
C ARG A 501 18.70 6.59 -10.25
N PRO A 502 19.45 5.57 -9.75
CA PRO A 502 20.91 5.63 -9.64
C PRO A 502 21.61 5.54 -10.99
N ALA A 503 22.75 6.24 -11.12
CA ALA A 503 23.55 6.30 -12.33
C ALA A 503 24.46 5.07 -12.52
N ASP A 504 24.93 4.47 -11.43
CA ASP A 504 25.82 3.30 -11.48
C ASP A 504 25.61 2.36 -10.28
N ALA A 505 26.47 1.37 -10.15
CA ALA A 505 26.37 0.34 -9.13
C ALA A 505 26.60 0.85 -7.71
N ASP A 506 27.53 1.80 -7.52
CA ASP A 506 27.84 2.34 -6.20
C ASP A 506 26.78 3.35 -5.75
N GLU A 507 26.26 4.20 -6.65
CA GLU A 507 25.05 4.98 -6.35
C GLU A 507 23.88 4.08 -5.97
N THR A 508 23.69 2.94 -6.65
CA THR A 508 22.63 1.97 -6.34
C THR A 508 22.76 1.47 -4.92
N THR A 509 23.96 1.18 -4.46
CA THR A 509 24.20 0.72 -3.08
C THR A 509 23.79 1.78 -2.05
N VAL A 510 24.18 3.04 -2.26
CA VAL A 510 23.80 4.12 -1.33
C VAL A 510 22.29 4.38 -1.37
N CYS A 511 21.65 4.28 -2.54
CA CYS A 511 20.20 4.38 -2.67
C CYS A 511 19.48 3.26 -1.88
N TRP A 512 20.00 2.03 -1.90
CA TRP A 512 19.46 0.92 -1.11
C TRP A 512 19.68 1.10 0.40
N GLN A 513 20.82 1.66 0.82
CA GLN A 513 21.03 2.06 2.22
C GLN A 513 19.93 3.02 2.68
N MET A 514 19.69 4.08 1.91
CA MET A 514 18.65 5.06 2.21
C MET A 514 17.24 4.47 2.12
N ALA A 515 16.99 3.53 1.20
CA ALA A 515 15.72 2.82 1.10
C ALA A 515 15.47 1.96 2.34
N ASN A 516 16.50 1.26 2.85
CA ASN A 516 16.41 0.48 4.08
C ASN A 516 16.14 1.38 5.31
N GLU A 517 16.78 2.53 5.39
CA GLU A 517 16.61 3.52 6.46
C GLU A 517 15.22 4.20 6.43
N ASN A 518 14.55 4.22 5.27
CA ASN A 518 13.26 4.87 5.11
C ASN A 518 12.11 3.98 5.59
N MET A 519 11.63 4.23 6.81
CA MET A 519 10.49 3.54 7.42
C MET A 519 9.22 4.40 7.49
N ASP A 520 9.21 5.56 6.82
CA ASP A 520 8.09 6.51 6.88
C ASP A 520 7.24 6.56 5.61
N THR A 521 7.82 6.26 4.45
CA THR A 521 7.15 6.43 3.15
C THR A 521 7.58 5.34 2.17
N PRO A 522 6.77 5.01 1.15
CA PRO A 522 7.21 4.09 0.11
C PRO A 522 8.47 4.61 -0.61
N THR A 523 9.30 3.69 -1.05
CA THR A 523 10.49 3.98 -1.85
C THR A 523 10.34 3.35 -3.24
N ALA A 524 10.64 4.12 -4.28
CA ALA A 524 10.74 3.66 -5.66
C ALA A 524 12.21 3.60 -6.08
N MET A 525 12.68 2.42 -6.45
CA MET A 525 14.03 2.15 -6.97
C MET A 525 13.93 1.86 -8.46
N ILE A 526 14.40 2.76 -9.31
CA ILE A 526 14.31 2.66 -10.78
C ILE A 526 15.68 2.29 -11.34
N CYS A 527 15.80 1.11 -11.93
CA CYS A 527 17.08 0.51 -12.33
C CYS A 527 17.16 0.24 -13.84
N SER A 528 18.34 0.46 -14.41
CA SER A 528 18.62 0.20 -15.83
C SER A 528 18.57 -1.30 -16.17
N ARG A 529 18.12 -1.62 -17.39
CA ARG A 529 18.25 -2.96 -17.97
C ARG A 529 19.66 -3.21 -18.52
N GLN A 530 20.19 -2.24 -19.28
CA GLN A 530 21.50 -2.29 -19.90
C GLN A 530 22.60 -1.98 -18.89
N ASN A 531 23.81 -2.40 -19.20
CA ASN A 531 25.00 -1.96 -18.47
C ASN A 531 25.19 -0.45 -18.62
N VAL A 532 25.69 0.17 -17.57
CA VAL A 532 26.05 1.58 -17.52
C VAL A 532 27.53 1.70 -17.13
N ASN A 533 28.23 2.67 -17.68
CA ASN A 533 29.61 2.93 -17.26
C ASN A 533 29.59 3.48 -15.83
N SER A 534 30.52 3.03 -15.02
CA SER A 534 30.70 3.55 -13.67
C SER A 534 31.13 5.02 -13.70
N LEU A 535 30.72 5.75 -12.70
CA LEU A 535 31.16 7.13 -12.50
C LEU A 535 32.69 7.20 -12.34
N PRO A 536 33.32 8.40 -12.54
CA PRO A 536 34.75 8.56 -12.46
C PRO A 536 35.34 8.04 -11.15
N GLU A 537 36.58 7.54 -11.20
CA GLU A 537 37.30 7.16 -10.00
C GLU A 537 37.48 8.37 -9.07
N GLY A 538 37.30 8.14 -7.76
CA GLY A 538 37.31 9.20 -6.75
C GLY A 538 35.99 9.93 -6.57
N THR A 539 34.89 9.51 -7.22
CA THR A 539 33.55 10.04 -6.95
C THR A 539 33.17 9.81 -5.47
N ASP A 540 32.77 10.89 -4.79
CA ASP A 540 32.30 10.82 -3.40
C ASP A 540 30.82 10.38 -3.34
N TYR A 541 30.59 9.09 -3.29
CA TYR A 541 29.24 8.51 -3.20
C TYR A 541 28.50 8.84 -1.90
N SER A 542 29.18 9.39 -0.87
CA SER A 542 28.47 9.87 0.32
C SER A 542 27.50 11.02 0.00
N GLN A 543 27.78 11.76 -1.08
CA GLN A 543 26.95 12.87 -1.56
C GLN A 543 25.63 12.42 -2.19
N VAL A 544 25.49 11.16 -2.59
CA VAL A 544 24.21 10.58 -3.08
C VAL A 544 23.09 10.82 -2.07
N ARG A 545 23.41 10.81 -0.77
CA ARG A 545 22.49 11.12 0.33
C ARG A 545 21.88 12.54 0.30
N LYS A 546 22.46 13.42 -0.52
CA LYS A 546 21.94 14.78 -0.76
C LYS A 546 20.90 14.84 -1.89
N GLY A 547 20.73 13.75 -2.66
CA GLY A 547 19.76 13.63 -3.74
C GLY A 547 20.21 14.20 -5.09
N ALA A 548 21.11 15.15 -5.11
CA ALA A 548 21.87 15.61 -6.28
C ALA A 548 23.24 16.07 -5.84
N TYR A 549 24.26 15.81 -6.66
CA TYR A 549 25.63 16.16 -6.33
C TYR A 549 26.51 16.30 -7.57
N ILE A 550 27.66 16.95 -7.42
CA ILE A 550 28.63 17.17 -8.50
C ILE A 550 29.48 15.91 -8.64
N VAL A 551 29.42 15.26 -9.81
CA VAL A 551 30.23 14.08 -10.17
C VAL A 551 31.59 14.48 -10.72
N LYS A 552 31.64 15.55 -11.54
CA LYS A 552 32.87 16.10 -12.14
C LYS A 552 32.72 17.61 -12.23
N ASP A 553 33.73 18.34 -11.81
CA ASP A 553 33.71 19.81 -11.79
C ASP A 553 34.89 20.43 -12.55
N ASP A 554 34.59 21.47 -13.30
CA ASP A 554 35.55 22.52 -13.66
C ASP A 554 35.08 23.80 -12.97
N PRO A 555 35.88 24.43 -12.11
CA PRO A 555 35.46 25.64 -11.37
C PRO A 555 35.10 26.83 -12.28
N ASN A 556 35.52 26.80 -13.54
CA ASN A 556 35.24 27.83 -14.55
C ASN A 556 34.32 27.26 -15.64
N TYR A 557 33.34 26.42 -15.29
CA TYR A 557 32.43 25.79 -16.25
C TYR A 557 31.60 26.82 -17.04
N ASP A 558 31.38 26.54 -18.31
CA ASP A 558 30.50 27.30 -19.20
C ASP A 558 29.04 26.78 -19.13
N VAL A 559 28.88 25.50 -18.78
CA VAL A 559 27.59 24.83 -18.72
C VAL A 559 27.59 23.69 -17.68
N ILE A 560 26.43 23.53 -17.01
CA ILE A 560 26.16 22.39 -16.15
C ILE A 560 25.42 21.33 -16.99
N LEU A 561 25.89 20.08 -16.97
CA LEU A 561 25.25 18.93 -17.56
C LEU A 561 24.57 18.13 -16.44
N LEU A 562 23.26 17.90 -16.51
CA LEU A 562 22.45 17.33 -15.44
C LEU A 562 21.62 16.14 -15.94
N ALA A 563 21.71 15.02 -15.23
CA ALA A 563 20.88 13.84 -15.50
C ALA A 563 20.60 13.01 -14.25
N SER A 564 19.65 12.08 -14.37
CA SER A 564 19.36 11.01 -13.43
C SER A 564 19.61 9.66 -14.13
N GLY A 565 20.09 8.66 -13.38
CA GLY A 565 20.22 7.30 -13.93
C GLY A 565 21.27 7.18 -15.05
N SER A 566 20.99 6.32 -16.02
CA SER A 566 21.92 5.95 -17.10
C SER A 566 22.39 7.12 -17.98
N GLU A 567 21.64 8.22 -18.04
CA GLU A 567 21.98 9.39 -18.86
C GLU A 567 23.19 10.16 -18.30
N VAL A 568 23.54 10.00 -17.02
CA VAL A 568 24.77 10.59 -16.44
C VAL A 568 26.00 10.08 -17.19
N SER A 569 26.06 8.80 -17.51
CA SER A 569 27.13 8.20 -18.31
C SER A 569 27.21 8.78 -19.74
N THR A 570 26.05 9.03 -20.37
CA THR A 570 25.97 9.68 -21.68
C THR A 570 26.51 11.12 -21.64
N LEU A 571 26.14 11.87 -20.58
CA LEU A 571 26.63 13.24 -20.39
C LEU A 571 28.13 13.30 -20.11
N LEU A 572 28.68 12.34 -19.35
CA LEU A 572 30.13 12.23 -19.13
C LEU A 572 30.89 12.06 -20.46
N ALA A 573 30.42 11.18 -21.34
CA ALA A 573 31.02 10.99 -22.65
C ALA A 573 30.89 12.24 -23.55
N GLY A 574 29.75 12.91 -23.53
CA GLY A 574 29.55 14.18 -24.24
C GLY A 574 30.43 15.33 -23.72
N ALA A 575 30.65 15.35 -22.41
CA ALA A 575 31.51 16.33 -21.77
C ALA A 575 32.99 16.23 -22.20
N GLU A 576 33.47 15.04 -22.50
CA GLU A 576 34.83 14.83 -23.05
C GLU A 576 34.98 15.54 -24.39
N LEU A 577 33.97 15.44 -25.27
CA LEU A 577 33.96 16.12 -26.57
C LEU A 577 33.86 17.65 -26.40
N LEU A 578 33.04 18.12 -25.47
CA LEU A 578 32.86 19.54 -25.16
C LEU A 578 34.18 20.14 -24.63
N ASN A 579 34.80 19.46 -23.67
CA ASN A 579 36.06 19.92 -23.08
C ASN A 579 37.21 19.94 -24.09
N ALA A 580 37.25 18.97 -25.03
CA ALA A 580 38.21 18.97 -26.13
C ALA A 580 38.01 20.14 -27.11
N ASP A 581 36.79 20.67 -27.23
CA ASP A 581 36.45 21.86 -28.02
C ASP A 581 36.58 23.17 -27.20
N GLY A 582 37.05 23.09 -25.96
CA GLY A 582 37.30 24.26 -25.08
C GLY A 582 36.07 24.70 -24.25
N ILE A 583 34.95 23.96 -24.30
CA ILE A 583 33.75 24.26 -23.51
C ILE A 583 33.86 23.49 -22.19
N LYS A 584 34.01 24.18 -21.08
CA LYS A 584 34.17 23.60 -19.76
C LYS A 584 32.86 23.19 -19.15
N THR A 585 32.83 22.03 -18.48
CA THR A 585 31.60 21.43 -18.00
C THR A 585 31.65 21.10 -16.52
N ARG A 586 30.50 21.31 -15.82
CA ARG A 586 30.20 20.70 -14.53
C ARG A 586 29.19 19.59 -14.78
N ILE A 587 29.33 18.40 -14.18
CA ILE A 587 28.42 17.28 -14.32
C ILE A 587 27.76 17.00 -12.99
N VAL A 588 26.42 16.92 -12.99
CA VAL A 588 25.58 16.69 -11.82
C VAL A 588 24.76 15.43 -12.01
N SER A 589 24.90 14.47 -11.08
CA SER A 589 23.97 13.35 -10.94
C SER A 589 22.81 13.71 -10.00
N VAL A 590 21.59 13.34 -10.38
CA VAL A 590 20.37 13.58 -9.60
C VAL A 590 19.65 12.25 -9.33
N PRO A 591 20.19 11.39 -8.47
CA PRO A 591 19.51 10.14 -8.14
C PRO A 591 18.15 10.34 -7.49
N SER A 592 17.90 11.47 -6.78
CA SER A 592 16.62 11.77 -6.12
C SER A 592 16.34 13.28 -6.08
N GLU A 593 15.44 13.75 -6.95
CA GLU A 593 15.05 15.16 -6.98
C GLU A 593 14.40 15.61 -5.67
N GLY A 594 13.46 14.81 -5.12
CA GLY A 594 12.76 15.16 -3.88
C GLY A 594 13.72 15.37 -2.72
N LEU A 595 14.68 14.47 -2.59
CA LEU A 595 15.69 14.57 -1.53
C LEU A 595 16.61 15.80 -1.71
N PHE A 596 16.98 16.13 -2.95
CA PHE A 596 17.75 17.34 -3.23
C PHE A 596 16.98 18.61 -2.84
N ARG A 597 15.68 18.65 -3.07
CA ARG A 597 14.85 19.79 -2.72
C ARG A 597 14.67 20.00 -1.21
N THR A 598 14.94 18.98 -0.41
CA THR A 598 14.94 19.11 1.07
C THR A 598 16.24 19.66 1.63
N GLN A 599 17.30 19.77 0.82
CA GLN A 599 18.57 20.33 1.24
C GLN A 599 18.48 21.85 1.47
N SER A 600 19.46 22.40 2.21
CA SER A 600 19.53 23.84 2.40
C SER A 600 19.66 24.59 1.05
N LYS A 601 19.20 25.83 1.01
CA LYS A 601 19.32 26.64 -0.21
C LYS A 601 20.79 26.85 -0.63
N GLU A 602 21.68 26.99 0.35
CA GLU A 602 23.11 27.12 0.12
C GLU A 602 23.67 25.87 -0.58
N TYR A 603 23.25 24.68 -0.16
CA TYR A 603 23.66 23.43 -0.82
C TYR A 603 23.07 23.34 -2.24
N GLN A 604 21.77 23.61 -2.39
CA GLN A 604 21.14 23.60 -3.72
C GLN A 604 21.85 24.58 -4.68
N GLU A 605 22.16 25.78 -4.23
CA GLU A 605 22.85 26.79 -5.03
C GLU A 605 24.33 26.45 -5.26
N SER A 606 24.98 25.68 -4.39
CA SER A 606 26.34 25.17 -4.62
C SER A 606 26.41 24.16 -5.76
N VAL A 607 25.34 23.34 -5.93
CA VAL A 607 25.22 22.34 -6.99
C VAL A 607 24.68 22.96 -8.29
N LEU A 608 23.57 23.70 -8.18
CA LEU A 608 22.85 24.37 -9.28
C LEU A 608 22.72 25.88 -9.00
N PRO A 609 23.77 26.68 -9.26
CA PRO A 609 23.75 28.13 -9.01
C PRO A 609 22.71 28.86 -9.87
N LYS A 610 22.10 29.90 -9.31
CA LYS A 610 21.21 30.80 -10.05
C LYS A 610 21.91 31.43 -11.24
N GLY A 611 21.22 31.42 -12.40
CA GLY A 611 21.75 32.02 -13.63
C GLY A 611 22.80 31.17 -14.35
N ALA A 612 23.14 29.97 -13.84
CA ALA A 612 23.98 29.04 -14.57
C ALA A 612 23.23 28.51 -15.81
N LYS A 613 23.94 28.33 -16.92
CA LYS A 613 23.44 27.62 -18.08
C LYS A 613 23.38 26.11 -17.74
N ILE A 614 22.21 25.52 -17.82
CA ILE A 614 21.99 24.09 -17.45
C ILE A 614 21.39 23.35 -18.63
N PHE A 615 22.05 22.27 -19.04
CA PHE A 615 21.56 21.30 -20.01
C PHE A 615 21.21 20.01 -19.31
N GLY A 616 19.93 19.61 -19.34
CA GLY A 616 19.42 18.36 -18.80
C GLY A 616 19.29 17.28 -19.89
N MET A 617 19.48 16.00 -19.53
CA MET A 617 19.20 14.87 -20.40
C MET A 617 18.41 13.81 -19.63
N THR A 618 17.31 13.34 -20.23
CA THR A 618 16.49 12.26 -19.67
C THR A 618 15.96 11.34 -20.78
N ALA A 619 15.98 10.05 -20.56
CA ALA A 619 15.39 9.07 -21.49
C ALA A 619 13.85 9.00 -21.42
N GLY A 620 13.23 9.90 -20.65
CA GLY A 620 11.79 10.12 -20.58
C GLY A 620 11.40 11.50 -21.11
N LEU A 621 10.23 11.97 -20.71
CA LEU A 621 9.73 13.31 -21.09
C LEU A 621 10.62 14.43 -20.52
N PRO A 622 10.91 15.50 -21.31
CA PRO A 622 11.72 16.64 -20.85
C PRO A 622 11.21 17.29 -19.56
N VAL A 623 9.90 17.28 -19.32
CA VAL A 623 9.27 17.82 -18.11
C VAL A 623 9.83 17.20 -16.81
N THR A 624 10.36 16.02 -16.87
CA THR A 624 10.97 15.31 -15.73
C THR A 624 12.07 16.14 -15.06
N LEU A 625 12.91 16.82 -15.86
CA LEU A 625 14.02 17.64 -15.35
C LEU A 625 13.78 19.14 -15.42
N GLN A 626 12.69 19.59 -16.03
CA GLN A 626 12.41 21.01 -16.29
C GLN A 626 12.47 21.88 -15.03
N SER A 627 12.00 21.34 -13.92
CA SER A 627 12.01 22.07 -12.64
C SER A 627 13.41 22.26 -12.05
N LEU A 628 14.40 21.48 -12.47
CA LEU A 628 15.80 21.59 -12.04
C LEU A 628 16.61 22.51 -12.96
N VAL A 629 16.35 22.45 -14.28
CA VAL A 629 17.09 23.26 -15.24
C VAL A 629 16.56 24.70 -15.36
N GLY A 630 15.32 24.93 -14.93
CA GLY A 630 14.69 26.25 -14.99
C GLY A 630 14.20 26.64 -16.40
N VAL A 631 13.69 27.88 -16.52
CA VAL A 631 13.09 28.39 -17.77
C VAL A 631 14.14 28.62 -18.85
N GLU A 632 15.34 29.06 -18.45
CA GLU A 632 16.44 29.36 -19.36
C GLU A 632 17.28 28.13 -19.73
N GLY A 633 17.05 27.00 -19.03
CA GLY A 633 17.74 25.74 -19.29
C GLY A 633 17.11 24.96 -20.44
N MET A 634 17.87 24.01 -20.97
CA MET A 634 17.42 23.10 -22.01
C MET A 634 17.39 21.67 -21.50
N VAL A 635 16.31 20.94 -21.78
CA VAL A 635 16.26 19.47 -21.54
C VAL A 635 16.13 18.76 -22.88
N TYR A 636 17.02 17.80 -23.11
CA TYR A 636 16.90 16.82 -24.18
C TYR A 636 16.24 15.54 -23.64
N GLY A 637 15.13 15.11 -24.22
CA GLY A 637 14.38 13.94 -23.79
C GLY A 637 13.57 13.34 -24.94
N LEU A 638 12.78 12.30 -24.63
CA LEU A 638 11.83 11.72 -25.57
C LEU A 638 10.48 12.43 -25.49
N GLU A 639 9.96 12.85 -26.65
CA GLU A 639 8.64 13.47 -26.77
C GLU A 639 7.65 12.58 -27.54
N SER A 640 8.03 11.32 -27.76
CA SER A 640 7.22 10.27 -28.40
C SER A 640 7.46 8.92 -27.73
N PHE A 641 6.58 7.96 -27.97
CA PHE A 641 6.89 6.56 -27.63
C PHE A 641 8.17 6.10 -28.33
N GLY A 642 8.82 5.10 -27.75
CA GLY A 642 10.05 4.52 -28.28
C GLY A 642 9.82 3.59 -29.47
N PHE A 643 10.84 2.77 -29.80
CA PHE A 643 10.85 1.91 -30.98
C PHE A 643 11.50 0.56 -30.68
N SER A 644 11.02 -0.50 -31.33
CA SER A 644 11.62 -1.84 -31.23
C SER A 644 12.90 -1.92 -32.07
N ALA A 645 14.05 -1.99 -31.40
CA ALA A 645 15.37 -2.26 -32.01
C ALA A 645 16.39 -2.60 -30.89
N PRO A 646 17.57 -3.17 -31.23
CA PRO A 646 18.66 -3.27 -30.28
C PRO A 646 18.98 -1.90 -29.64
N TYR A 647 19.14 -1.85 -28.33
CA TYR A 647 19.25 -0.57 -27.58
C TYR A 647 20.34 0.38 -28.11
N LYS A 648 21.47 -0.17 -28.63
CA LYS A 648 22.53 0.65 -29.23
C LYS A 648 22.09 1.35 -30.51
N VAL A 649 21.20 0.72 -31.28
CA VAL A 649 20.58 1.34 -32.47
C VAL A 649 19.64 2.45 -32.01
N LEU A 650 18.89 2.23 -30.94
CA LEU A 650 18.00 3.24 -30.36
C LEU A 650 18.81 4.43 -29.81
N ASP A 651 19.91 4.19 -29.10
CA ASP A 651 20.82 5.27 -28.66
C ASP A 651 21.27 6.16 -29.82
N GLU A 652 21.65 5.55 -30.95
CA GLU A 652 22.06 6.28 -32.15
C GLU A 652 20.88 7.05 -32.79
N LYS A 653 19.77 6.37 -33.02
CA LYS A 653 18.61 6.94 -33.72
C LYS A 653 17.87 8.00 -32.90
N LEU A 654 17.79 7.82 -31.59
CA LEU A 654 17.16 8.76 -30.66
C LEU A 654 18.13 9.81 -30.11
N GLY A 655 19.41 9.74 -30.50
CA GLY A 655 20.40 10.75 -30.13
C GLY A 655 20.88 10.72 -28.69
N PHE A 656 20.83 9.56 -28.03
CA PHE A 656 21.36 9.39 -26.67
C PHE A 656 22.84 8.94 -26.70
N ASN A 657 23.67 9.74 -27.35
CA ASN A 657 25.11 9.52 -27.52
C ASN A 657 25.92 10.80 -27.33
N ALA A 658 27.23 10.66 -27.21
CA ALA A 658 28.16 11.76 -26.93
C ALA A 658 28.13 12.85 -28.01
N GLU A 659 28.04 12.47 -29.28
CA GLU A 659 28.04 13.39 -30.43
C GLU A 659 26.80 14.29 -30.43
N ASN A 660 25.63 13.73 -30.08
CA ASN A 660 24.41 14.55 -30.01
C ASN A 660 24.44 15.45 -28.76
N VAL A 661 24.94 15.00 -27.61
CA VAL A 661 25.14 15.86 -26.44
C VAL A 661 26.00 17.06 -26.82
N PHE A 662 27.13 16.83 -27.46
CA PHE A 662 28.02 17.87 -27.96
C PHE A 662 27.29 18.89 -28.86
N LYS A 663 26.56 18.39 -29.86
CA LYS A 663 25.77 19.20 -30.79
C LYS A 663 24.70 20.03 -30.09
N GLN A 664 23.91 19.42 -29.21
CA GLN A 664 22.79 20.07 -28.53
C GLN A 664 23.30 21.15 -27.55
N VAL A 665 24.35 20.88 -26.81
CA VAL A 665 24.96 21.84 -25.88
C VAL A 665 25.53 23.03 -26.63
N LYS A 666 26.27 22.83 -27.73
CA LYS A 666 26.75 23.93 -28.56
C LYS A 666 25.62 24.79 -29.11
N ASN A 667 24.54 24.16 -29.59
CA ASN A 667 23.38 24.90 -30.06
C ASN A 667 22.70 25.69 -28.92
N TYR A 668 22.66 25.16 -27.72
CA TYR A 668 22.10 25.82 -26.55
C TYR A 668 22.97 27.04 -26.14
N LEU A 669 24.28 26.88 -26.13
CA LEU A 669 25.21 27.95 -25.73
C LEU A 669 25.30 29.10 -26.77
N SER A 670 24.94 28.83 -28.04
CA SER A 670 24.93 29.83 -29.11
C SER A 670 23.69 30.72 -29.15
N LYS A 671 22.64 30.33 -28.40
CA LYS A 671 21.43 31.13 -28.22
C LYS A 671 21.57 32.11 -27.06
#